data_b1f1fcd742992ad9c4e0c95d3992a7b3
#
_entry.id   b1f1fcd742992ad9c4e0c95d3992a7b3
#
_cell.length_a   1.000
_cell.length_b   1.000
_cell.length_c   1.000
_cell.angle_alpha   90.00
_cell.angle_beta   90.00
_cell.angle_gamma   90.00
#
_symmetry.space_group_name_H-M   'P 1'
#
loop_
_entity.id
_entity.type
_entity.pdbx_description
1 polymer ?
#
loop_
_entity_poly.entity_id
_entity_poly.type
_entity_poly.pdbx_seq_one_letter_code
_entity_poly.pdbx_strand_id
1 'polypeptide(L)'
;MTVLGCLLTFCFHISSFVPNIVKSFYLPASFSGCLGMAAAAEARESRSRSGAAQVTGDGEPEEAEEFTSAAHCLELARRQNEQRKMGLFCDLTLIFSSRGVSGERIQTLHAHRSVLSAASQYFELLLGGQFSESRTGRVELREWSSETGPDPDTVENVIQFMYTGEIRVTAGNVNDALELADRFLLGQLKSFCAEFLVKNLTLSNCVAVHSLAHMYSLDQLAQEAAKTIRKKFHLIICNEEFYALPFHLLRDWLSDSEITVDSEQELYEAVVKWVHQNPKDHEKYFEELFRLLRLPQMAPTYLTRVVKKEPLVANSAACYQLVQDALEFHAVYPEGHRRAPPELCASYGGLTQPRNGQNMDVIMVIGGVSEGGEYLSECVGYFVAEDRWVYLPHIHNHLDGHAITTTADHVYVAGSMEPGFAKMVERYNMSLNSWDQVSSLVTRKHSFGLMCVGDVLYGIGGHGNFSPGFKDVSVYKPELDEWTSLEPAPKILRDVKAVSVEDRYVYVMARTPVDIDHDDGLSTVTMCYDTESHRWQEVQSLPLMDNYCTFQMAVASTPFYHTASCCSKNYNVTFESAQQKMSRNIPEEILSSLPSEVLGIEGAAICHLGDDIFIIGGWGNSSSLERQYRKEAYRYCAERKRWTLLPPLPEPRCRAAACHVRIPYRYLCGQARYPMPQNLARQRDRMQQMQQLHRRTLTLRRQLQSQIEC
;
A
#
# COMPACT_ATOMS: atom_id res chain seq x y z
N MET A 1 -14.23 -15.73 -16.73
CA MET A 1 -15.53 -15.49 -16.08
C MET A 1 -16.26 -16.77 -15.60
N THR A 2 -15.72 -17.94 -15.67
CA THR A 2 -16.48 -19.19 -15.39
C THR A 2 -15.89 -20.08 -14.28
N VAL A 3 -14.78 -19.73 -13.69
CA VAL A 3 -14.12 -20.57 -12.66
C VAL A 3 -14.36 -20.07 -11.23
N LEU A 4 -14.48 -18.76 -11.03
CA LEU A 4 -14.72 -18.20 -9.68
C LEU A 4 -16.20 -18.27 -9.24
N GLY A 5 -17.15 -18.18 -10.17
CA GLY A 5 -18.58 -18.28 -9.88
C GLY A 5 -19.01 -19.64 -9.33
N CYS A 6 -18.32 -20.71 -9.72
CA CYS A 6 -18.64 -22.05 -9.21
C CYS A 6 -18.10 -22.33 -7.80
N LEU A 7 -16.97 -21.71 -7.42
CA LEU A 7 -16.35 -21.90 -6.09
C LEU A 7 -17.14 -21.24 -4.96
N LEU A 8 -17.85 -20.16 -5.24
CA LEU A 8 -18.62 -19.40 -4.23
C LEU A 8 -20.02 -19.97 -3.97
N THR A 9 -20.60 -20.67 -4.93
CA THR A 9 -21.93 -21.29 -4.76
C THR A 9 -21.90 -22.57 -3.90
N PHE A 10 -20.73 -23.21 -3.80
CA PHE A 10 -20.56 -24.46 -3.07
C PHE A 10 -20.37 -24.32 -1.57
N CYS A 11 -19.97 -23.15 -1.06
CA CYS A 11 -19.84 -22.91 0.39
C CYS A 11 -21.20 -22.95 1.13
N PHE A 12 -22.32 -22.87 0.44
CA PHE A 12 -23.66 -22.85 1.07
C PHE A 12 -24.25 -24.23 1.40
N HIS A 13 -23.72 -25.33 0.89
CA HIS A 13 -24.34 -26.66 1.10
C HIS A 13 -23.56 -27.58 2.05
N ILE A 14 -22.38 -27.25 2.52
CA ILE A 14 -21.56 -28.15 3.35
C ILE A 14 -21.78 -27.98 4.86
N SER A 15 -22.44 -26.91 5.31
CA SER A 15 -22.70 -26.69 6.76
C SER A 15 -23.77 -27.63 7.38
N SER A 16 -24.43 -28.46 6.60
CA SER A 16 -25.51 -29.32 7.11
C SER A 16 -25.20 -30.83 7.17
N PHE A 17 -24.04 -31.29 6.72
CA PHE A 17 -23.81 -32.76 6.59
C PHE A 17 -22.56 -33.33 7.26
N VAL A 18 -21.82 -32.62 8.10
CA VAL A 18 -20.64 -33.18 8.79
C VAL A 18 -20.68 -32.96 10.31
N PRO A 19 -21.55 -33.66 11.07
CA PRO A 19 -21.33 -33.80 12.52
C PRO A 19 -20.86 -35.17 13.00
N ASN A 20 -20.72 -36.22 12.16
CA ASN A 20 -20.60 -37.57 12.73
C ASN A 20 -19.38 -38.42 12.38
N ILE A 21 -18.42 -37.92 11.60
CA ILE A 21 -17.22 -38.73 11.23
C ILE A 21 -15.94 -38.30 11.95
N VAL A 22 -15.86 -37.10 12.53
CA VAL A 22 -14.63 -36.59 13.18
C VAL A 22 -14.50 -37.00 14.65
N LYS A 23 -15.45 -37.68 15.26
CA LYS A 23 -15.40 -38.03 16.70
C LYS A 23 -14.74 -39.36 17.06
N SER A 24 -14.10 -40.08 16.15
CA SER A 24 -13.56 -41.41 16.46
C SER A 24 -12.04 -41.60 16.35
N PHE A 25 -11.23 -40.61 16.10
CA PHE A 25 -9.77 -40.84 16.01
C PHE A 25 -8.98 -39.75 16.77
N TYR A 26 -9.05 -39.77 18.10
CA TYR A 26 -7.96 -39.31 18.95
C TYR A 26 -7.03 -40.48 19.20
N LEU A 27 -5.87 -40.52 18.59
CA LEU A 27 -4.74 -41.38 18.97
C LEU A 27 -3.60 -40.51 19.52
N PRO A 28 -2.87 -40.98 20.55
CA PRO A 28 -2.00 -40.17 21.37
C PRO A 28 -0.69 -39.76 20.66
N ALA A 29 -0.22 -38.60 21.03
CA ALA A 29 1.04 -37.98 20.62
C ALA A 29 2.24 -38.84 21.09
N SER A 30 2.74 -39.70 20.21
CA SER A 30 4.06 -40.30 20.37
C SER A 30 4.56 -41.00 19.08
N PHE A 31 4.74 -40.25 18.01
CA PHE A 31 5.60 -40.67 16.89
C PHE A 31 6.12 -39.42 16.14
N SER A 32 7.01 -38.74 16.84
CA SER A 32 7.77 -37.61 16.27
C SER A 32 9.22 -38.09 16.10
N GLY A 33 9.45 -38.98 15.15
CA GLY A 33 10.76 -39.60 15.07
C GLY A 33 11.28 -40.04 13.71
N CYS A 34 10.57 -39.88 12.60
CA CYS A 34 11.04 -40.42 11.32
C CYS A 34 11.00 -39.44 10.09
N LEU A 35 10.70 -38.18 10.25
CA LEU A 35 10.64 -37.20 9.12
C LEU A 35 11.83 -36.23 9.06
N GLY A 36 12.92 -36.50 9.79
CA GLY A 36 14.14 -35.68 9.81
C GLY A 36 15.30 -36.18 8.94
N MET A 37 15.14 -37.16 8.08
CA MET A 37 16.29 -37.80 7.40
C MET A 37 16.53 -37.42 5.95
N ALA A 38 15.67 -36.69 5.28
CA ALA A 38 15.89 -36.31 3.88
C ALA A 38 16.61 -34.94 3.70
N ALA A 39 16.51 -34.02 4.66
CA ALA A 39 17.18 -32.71 4.59
C ALA A 39 18.61 -32.68 5.18
N ALA A 40 19.09 -33.81 5.72
CA ALA A 40 20.41 -33.90 6.35
C ALA A 40 21.49 -34.59 5.47
N ALA A 41 21.16 -34.96 4.25
CA ALA A 41 22.11 -35.67 3.36
C ALA A 41 23.08 -34.73 2.63
N GLU A 42 22.75 -33.46 2.42
CA GLU A 42 23.65 -32.52 1.74
C GLU A 42 24.65 -31.78 2.67
N ALA A 43 24.52 -31.90 3.99
CA ALA A 43 25.37 -31.20 4.96
C ALA A 43 26.37 -32.11 5.70
N ARG A 44 26.56 -33.36 5.28
CA ARG A 44 27.43 -34.33 5.99
C ARG A 44 28.65 -34.83 5.23
N GLU A 45 29.09 -34.20 4.18
CA GLU A 45 30.35 -34.53 3.52
C GLU A 45 31.62 -33.95 4.18
N SER A 46 31.52 -33.30 5.32
CA SER A 46 32.70 -32.76 6.00
C SER A 46 32.67 -32.86 7.52
N ARG A 47 32.60 -34.03 8.11
CA ARG A 47 33.10 -34.29 9.49
C ARG A 47 32.65 -35.65 10.02
N SER A 48 33.51 -36.66 9.92
CA SER A 48 33.64 -37.64 10.99
C SER A 48 34.93 -38.43 10.84
N ARG A 49 35.95 -37.97 11.52
CA ARG A 49 37.00 -38.83 12.03
C ARG A 49 37.06 -38.58 13.53
N SER A 50 36.47 -39.44 14.31
CA SER A 50 36.95 -39.81 15.65
C SER A 50 36.04 -40.91 16.18
N GLY A 51 36.55 -42.13 16.12
CA GLY A 51 35.89 -43.31 16.63
C GLY A 51 36.11 -43.46 18.13
N ALA A 52 35.22 -44.20 18.75
CA ALA A 52 35.49 -44.89 20.00
C ALA A 52 35.10 -46.36 19.77
N ALA A 53 36.07 -47.21 19.59
CA ALA A 53 35.89 -48.66 19.51
C ALA A 53 35.64 -49.22 20.90
N GLN A 54 34.53 -49.95 21.10
CA GLN A 54 34.43 -50.93 22.16
C GLN A 54 34.90 -52.29 21.62
N VAL A 55 35.98 -52.75 22.23
CA VAL A 55 36.57 -54.07 21.95
C VAL A 55 35.87 -55.16 22.77
N THR A 56 35.25 -56.11 22.10
CA THR A 56 35.07 -57.45 22.69
C THR A 56 35.15 -58.49 21.56
N GLY A 57 36.20 -59.37 21.62
CA GLY A 57 36.24 -60.62 20.92
C GLY A 57 36.99 -60.64 19.59
N ASP A 58 37.98 -61.55 19.51
CA ASP A 58 38.88 -61.85 18.38
C ASP A 58 38.10 -62.13 17.08
N GLY A 59 38.07 -61.20 16.18
CA GLY A 59 37.63 -61.33 14.80
C GLY A 59 38.11 -60.06 14.07
N GLU A 60 38.84 -60.23 12.97
CA GLU A 60 39.24 -59.08 12.13
C GLU A 60 38.02 -58.24 11.74
N PRO A 61 38.11 -56.93 11.78
CA PRO A 61 36.96 -56.06 11.36
C PRO A 61 36.73 -56.29 9.86
N GLU A 62 35.60 -56.86 9.49
CA GLU A 62 35.10 -56.81 8.12
C GLU A 62 34.95 -55.29 7.72
N GLU A 63 35.82 -54.89 6.82
CA GLU A 63 35.67 -53.55 6.20
C GLU A 63 34.43 -53.58 5.28
N ALA A 64 33.29 -53.14 5.81
CA ALA A 64 32.06 -52.98 5.04
C ALA A 64 31.94 -51.52 4.57
N GLU A 65 31.89 -51.31 3.27
CA GLU A 65 31.57 -50.03 2.66
C GLU A 65 30.09 -50.01 2.22
N GLU A 66 29.33 -49.01 2.69
CA GLU A 66 27.94 -48.81 2.26
C GLU A 66 27.88 -47.90 1.04
N PHE A 67 27.33 -48.42 -0.06
CA PHE A 67 27.10 -47.67 -1.28
C PHE A 67 25.61 -47.37 -1.46
N THR A 68 25.23 -46.07 -1.65
CA THR A 68 23.86 -45.64 -1.94
C THR A 68 23.78 -44.95 -3.29
N SER A 69 22.77 -45.27 -4.09
CA SER A 69 22.55 -44.69 -5.41
C SER A 69 21.15 -44.10 -5.52
N ALA A 70 21.05 -42.79 -5.37
CA ALA A 70 19.79 -42.05 -5.59
C ALA A 70 19.31 -42.17 -7.07
N ALA A 71 20.25 -42.26 -8.01
CA ALA A 71 19.91 -42.41 -9.44
C ALA A 71 19.21 -43.75 -9.72
N HIS A 72 19.59 -44.82 -9.02
CA HIS A 72 18.93 -46.14 -9.16
C HIS A 72 17.48 -46.07 -8.65
N CYS A 73 17.22 -45.39 -7.52
CA CYS A 73 15.88 -45.24 -6.98
C CYS A 73 14.96 -44.44 -7.94
N LEU A 74 15.46 -43.37 -8.51
CA LEU A 74 14.71 -42.55 -9.49
C LEU A 74 14.40 -43.34 -10.77
N GLU A 75 15.37 -44.11 -11.29
CA GLU A 75 15.17 -44.94 -12.46
C GLU A 75 14.16 -46.06 -12.20
N LEU A 76 14.20 -46.70 -11.03
CA LEU A 76 13.21 -47.70 -10.62
C LEU A 76 11.80 -47.11 -10.57
N ALA A 77 11.63 -45.92 -9.96
CA ALA A 77 10.36 -45.22 -9.89
C ALA A 77 9.79 -44.85 -11.26
N ARG A 78 10.63 -44.36 -12.17
CA ARG A 78 10.25 -44.07 -13.56
C ARG A 78 9.82 -45.33 -14.31
N ARG A 79 10.56 -46.42 -14.23
CA ARG A 79 10.20 -47.70 -14.85
C ARG A 79 8.89 -48.27 -14.32
N GLN A 80 8.65 -48.20 -13.03
CA GLN A 80 7.36 -48.58 -12.44
C GLN A 80 6.19 -47.75 -12.98
N ASN A 81 6.38 -46.44 -13.14
CA ASN A 81 5.36 -45.57 -13.72
C ASN A 81 5.11 -45.88 -15.21
N GLU A 82 6.17 -46.22 -15.98
CA GLU A 82 6.01 -46.67 -17.37
C GLU A 82 5.24 -47.99 -17.46
N GLN A 83 5.56 -48.99 -16.59
CA GLN A 83 4.80 -50.23 -16.50
C GLN A 83 3.33 -49.98 -16.17
N ARG A 84 3.05 -49.07 -15.24
CA ARG A 84 1.68 -48.62 -14.93
C ARG A 84 0.97 -48.08 -16.16
N LYS A 85 1.59 -47.17 -16.91
CA LYS A 85 1.03 -46.58 -18.14
C LYS A 85 0.75 -47.63 -19.23
N MET A 86 1.56 -48.70 -19.30
CA MET A 86 1.34 -49.81 -20.19
C MET A 86 0.34 -50.85 -19.65
N GLY A 87 -0.20 -50.66 -18.42
CA GLY A 87 -1.07 -51.64 -17.78
C GLY A 87 -0.40 -52.91 -17.31
N LEU A 88 0.96 -52.94 -17.24
CA LEU A 88 1.73 -54.12 -16.86
C LEU A 88 1.83 -54.27 -15.35
N PHE A 89 1.56 -55.46 -14.85
CA PHE A 89 1.63 -55.83 -13.43
C PHE A 89 0.63 -55.03 -12.53
N CYS A 90 -0.34 -54.32 -13.10
CA CYS A 90 -1.32 -53.56 -12.34
C CYS A 90 -2.35 -54.50 -11.68
N ASP A 91 -2.52 -54.37 -10.39
CA ASP A 91 -3.46 -55.09 -9.55
C ASP A 91 -4.54 -54.21 -8.92
N LEU A 92 -4.62 -52.93 -9.31
CA LEU A 92 -5.55 -51.95 -8.85
C LEU A 92 -6.14 -51.16 -10.03
N THR A 93 -7.44 -50.91 -9.98
CA THR A 93 -8.17 -50.07 -10.94
C THR A 93 -8.84 -48.92 -10.20
N LEU A 94 -8.45 -47.68 -10.51
CA LEU A 94 -9.05 -46.47 -9.99
C LEU A 94 -10.11 -45.98 -11.00
N ILE A 95 -11.29 -45.68 -10.53
CA ILE A 95 -12.41 -45.18 -11.34
C ILE A 95 -12.78 -43.81 -10.82
N PHE A 96 -12.59 -42.79 -11.64
CA PHE A 96 -12.96 -41.41 -11.36
C PHE A 96 -14.21 -41.06 -12.15
N SER A 97 -15.26 -40.63 -11.47
CA SER A 97 -16.45 -40.10 -12.11
C SER A 97 -16.48 -38.56 -11.97
N SER A 98 -16.58 -37.85 -13.09
CA SER A 98 -16.79 -36.42 -13.14
C SER A 98 -18.01 -36.08 -13.99
N ARG A 99 -18.74 -35.02 -13.65
CA ARG A 99 -19.88 -34.53 -14.43
C ARG A 99 -19.43 -33.44 -15.40
N GLY A 100 -19.42 -33.75 -16.69
CA GLY A 100 -19.16 -32.77 -17.74
C GLY A 100 -20.45 -32.18 -18.33
N VAL A 101 -20.33 -31.13 -19.13
CA VAL A 101 -21.45 -30.48 -19.86
C VAL A 101 -22.23 -31.48 -20.74
N SER A 102 -21.59 -32.59 -21.16
CA SER A 102 -22.16 -33.65 -22.00
C SER A 102 -22.55 -34.92 -21.26
N GLY A 103 -22.61 -34.90 -19.92
CA GLY A 103 -22.95 -36.06 -19.08
C GLY A 103 -21.81 -36.52 -18.17
N GLU A 104 -22.04 -37.64 -17.48
CA GLU A 104 -21.04 -38.25 -16.58
C GLU A 104 -19.87 -38.81 -17.40
N ARG A 105 -18.65 -38.37 -17.10
CA ARG A 105 -17.40 -38.90 -17.65
C ARG A 105 -16.78 -39.83 -16.63
N ILE A 106 -16.50 -41.05 -17.05
CA ILE A 106 -15.82 -42.04 -16.24
C ILE A 106 -14.40 -42.22 -16.81
N GLN A 107 -13.41 -41.98 -15.99
CA GLN A 107 -12.01 -42.25 -16.31
C GLN A 107 -11.54 -43.46 -15.50
N THR A 108 -10.81 -44.33 -16.12
CA THR A 108 -10.24 -45.53 -15.47
C THR A 108 -8.74 -45.48 -15.58
N LEU A 109 -8.05 -45.59 -14.46
CA LEU A 109 -6.58 -45.63 -14.35
C LEU A 109 -6.17 -46.93 -13.69
N HIS A 110 -5.12 -47.55 -14.26
CA HIS A 110 -4.49 -48.76 -13.67
C HIS A 110 -3.32 -48.36 -12.79
N ALA A 111 -3.12 -49.05 -11.69
CA ALA A 111 -2.05 -48.78 -10.74
C ALA A 111 -1.56 -50.04 -10.03
N HIS A 112 -0.43 -49.91 -9.35
CA HIS A 112 0.13 -50.96 -8.48
C HIS A 112 -0.25 -50.65 -7.02
N ARG A 113 -0.93 -51.59 -6.39
CA ARG A 113 -1.39 -51.49 -5.01
C ARG A 113 -0.25 -51.17 -4.05
N SER A 114 0.87 -51.84 -4.22
CA SER A 114 2.08 -51.67 -3.40
C SER A 114 2.67 -50.26 -3.46
N VAL A 115 2.62 -49.63 -4.65
CA VAL A 115 3.15 -48.29 -4.82
C VAL A 115 2.22 -47.22 -4.23
N LEU A 116 0.91 -47.32 -4.51
CA LEU A 116 -0.05 -46.35 -3.97
C LEU A 116 -0.17 -46.44 -2.45
N SER A 117 -0.16 -47.63 -1.87
CA SER A 117 -0.18 -47.80 -0.41
C SER A 117 1.11 -47.31 0.27
N ALA A 118 2.27 -47.42 -0.39
CA ALA A 118 3.50 -46.86 0.14
C ALA A 118 3.58 -45.32 0.02
N ALA A 119 2.95 -44.76 -1.01
CA ALA A 119 2.99 -43.32 -1.28
C ALA A 119 1.89 -42.51 -0.51
N SER A 120 0.84 -43.19 -0.06
CA SER A 120 -0.36 -42.52 0.49
C SER A 120 -0.98 -43.31 1.63
N GLN A 121 -1.08 -42.69 2.79
CA GLN A 121 -1.76 -43.27 3.96
C GLN A 121 -3.25 -43.56 3.68
N TYR A 122 -3.92 -42.77 2.84
CA TYR A 122 -5.27 -43.04 2.40
C TYR A 122 -5.37 -44.41 1.71
N PHE A 123 -4.49 -44.67 0.73
CA PHE A 123 -4.48 -45.94 0.01
C PHE A 123 -3.95 -47.09 0.87
N GLU A 124 -3.02 -46.86 1.79
CA GLU A 124 -2.57 -47.83 2.77
C GLU A 124 -3.75 -48.39 3.59
N LEU A 125 -4.54 -47.47 4.15
CA LEU A 125 -5.71 -47.86 4.95
C LEU A 125 -6.82 -48.51 4.11
N LEU A 126 -7.11 -47.98 2.91
CA LEU A 126 -8.15 -48.47 2.03
C LEU A 126 -7.82 -49.87 1.48
N LEU A 127 -6.57 -50.13 1.12
CA LEU A 127 -6.13 -51.36 0.45
C LEU A 127 -5.58 -52.42 1.42
N GLY A 128 -5.10 -51.99 2.60
CA GLY A 128 -4.58 -52.93 3.64
C GLY A 128 -5.64 -53.42 4.61
N GLY A 129 -6.87 -52.84 4.59
CA GLY A 129 -7.92 -53.13 5.55
C GLY A 129 -8.95 -54.17 5.11
N GLN A 130 -10.11 -54.16 5.80
CA GLN A 130 -11.23 -55.05 5.53
C GLN A 130 -12.24 -54.47 4.53
N PHE A 131 -11.89 -53.41 3.84
CA PHE A 131 -12.79 -52.74 2.88
C PHE A 131 -13.02 -53.60 1.64
N SER A 132 -14.15 -53.38 0.95
CA SER A 132 -14.49 -54.11 -0.27
C SER A 132 -13.44 -53.88 -1.39
N GLU A 133 -12.87 -52.68 -1.45
CA GLU A 133 -11.85 -52.20 -2.39
C GLU A 133 -10.56 -53.03 -2.27
N SER A 134 -10.20 -53.40 -1.04
CA SER A 134 -9.08 -54.30 -0.76
C SER A 134 -9.23 -55.65 -1.43
N ARG A 135 -10.46 -56.20 -1.52
CA ARG A 135 -10.73 -57.50 -2.12
C ARG A 135 -10.94 -57.46 -3.62
N THR A 136 -11.64 -56.38 -4.09
CA THR A 136 -12.02 -56.27 -5.50
C THR A 136 -10.93 -55.69 -6.36
N GLY A 137 -9.95 -55.01 -5.79
CA GLY A 137 -8.95 -54.25 -6.53
C GLY A 137 -9.53 -53.07 -7.34
N ARG A 138 -10.73 -52.64 -6.96
CA ARG A 138 -11.43 -51.51 -7.62
C ARG A 138 -11.74 -50.45 -6.59
N VAL A 139 -11.30 -49.19 -6.90
CA VAL A 139 -11.56 -47.99 -6.08
C VAL A 139 -12.33 -47.01 -6.91
N GLU A 140 -13.55 -46.69 -6.48
CA GLU A 140 -14.38 -45.70 -7.11
C GLU A 140 -14.31 -44.38 -6.31
N LEU A 141 -13.83 -43.33 -6.95
CA LEU A 141 -13.71 -42.01 -6.38
C LEU A 141 -14.84 -41.12 -6.93
N ARG A 142 -15.80 -40.84 -6.07
CA ARG A 142 -16.99 -40.02 -6.34
C ARG A 142 -17.00 -38.86 -5.33
N GLU A 143 -17.92 -37.89 -5.54
CA GLU A 143 -18.12 -36.76 -4.63
C GLU A 143 -16.91 -35.82 -4.57
N TRP A 144 -16.83 -34.94 -5.57
CA TRP A 144 -15.82 -33.89 -5.67
C TRP A 144 -16.34 -32.57 -5.15
N SER A 145 -15.45 -31.66 -4.71
CA SER A 145 -15.83 -30.31 -4.29
C SER A 145 -16.40 -29.48 -5.42
N SER A 146 -15.95 -29.74 -6.66
CA SER A 146 -16.50 -29.11 -7.85
C SER A 146 -17.61 -29.96 -8.48
N GLU A 147 -18.63 -29.32 -9.05
CA GLU A 147 -19.72 -30.01 -9.77
C GLU A 147 -19.23 -30.83 -10.97
N THR A 148 -18.07 -30.43 -11.52
CA THR A 148 -17.47 -31.08 -12.70
C THR A 148 -16.49 -32.19 -12.34
N GLY A 149 -16.01 -32.26 -11.08
CA GLY A 149 -14.90 -33.13 -10.66
C GLY A 149 -13.54 -32.63 -11.18
N PRO A 150 -12.43 -33.28 -10.74
CA PRO A 150 -11.08 -32.88 -11.15
C PRO A 150 -10.84 -33.17 -12.63
N ASP A 151 -9.96 -32.34 -13.21
CA ASP A 151 -9.51 -32.57 -14.59
C ASP A 151 -8.77 -33.92 -14.73
N PRO A 152 -9.11 -34.74 -15.73
CA PRO A 152 -8.49 -36.03 -15.96
C PRO A 152 -6.97 -36.02 -16.02
N ASP A 153 -6.38 -35.03 -16.67
CA ASP A 153 -4.92 -34.90 -16.80
C ASP A 153 -4.29 -34.57 -15.45
N THR A 154 -4.99 -33.81 -14.59
CA THR A 154 -4.54 -33.53 -13.23
C THR A 154 -4.56 -34.76 -12.36
N VAL A 155 -5.60 -35.59 -12.48
CA VAL A 155 -5.65 -36.89 -11.76
C VAL A 155 -4.48 -37.79 -12.18
N GLU A 156 -4.22 -37.91 -13.47
CA GLU A 156 -3.07 -38.70 -13.99
C GLU A 156 -1.73 -38.16 -13.46
N ASN A 157 -1.56 -36.81 -13.41
CA ASN A 157 -0.36 -36.18 -12.90
C ASN A 157 -0.17 -36.44 -11.40
N VAL A 158 -1.24 -36.45 -10.59
CA VAL A 158 -1.16 -36.75 -9.16
C VAL A 158 -0.83 -38.25 -8.93
N ILE A 159 -1.41 -39.16 -9.72
CA ILE A 159 -1.02 -40.57 -9.67
C ILE A 159 0.44 -40.73 -10.10
N GLN A 160 0.90 -40.09 -11.14
CA GLN A 160 2.30 -40.07 -11.55
C GLN A 160 3.22 -39.57 -10.44
N PHE A 161 2.82 -38.53 -9.72
CA PHE A 161 3.55 -37.98 -8.57
C PHE A 161 3.78 -39.06 -7.49
N MET A 162 2.78 -39.89 -7.21
CA MET A 162 2.96 -40.99 -6.23
C MET A 162 4.02 -41.97 -6.62
N TYR A 163 4.34 -42.15 -7.93
CA TYR A 163 5.40 -42.99 -8.43
C TYR A 163 6.77 -42.31 -8.45
N THR A 164 6.80 -41.06 -8.92
CA THR A 164 8.06 -40.38 -9.29
C THR A 164 8.46 -39.26 -8.34
N GLY A 165 7.55 -38.75 -7.53
CA GLY A 165 7.74 -37.54 -6.73
C GLY A 165 7.79 -36.26 -7.55
N GLU A 166 7.57 -36.30 -8.87
CA GLU A 166 7.62 -35.16 -9.79
C GLU A 166 6.21 -34.76 -10.21
N ILE A 167 5.88 -33.49 -10.10
CA ILE A 167 4.61 -32.92 -10.56
C ILE A 167 4.79 -31.49 -11.10
N ARG A 168 4.02 -31.15 -12.13
CA ARG A 168 3.92 -29.78 -12.62
C ARG A 168 2.65 -29.12 -12.11
N VAL A 169 2.79 -28.14 -11.21
CA VAL A 169 1.70 -27.33 -10.69
C VAL A 169 1.58 -26.06 -11.51
N THR A 170 0.36 -25.72 -11.93
CA THR A 170 0.02 -24.55 -12.74
C THR A 170 -1.22 -23.86 -12.16
N ALA A 171 -1.49 -22.62 -12.58
CA ALA A 171 -2.71 -21.91 -12.17
C ALA A 171 -4.01 -22.66 -12.57
N GLY A 172 -3.97 -23.46 -13.64
CA GLY A 172 -5.13 -24.21 -14.14
C GLY A 172 -5.40 -25.50 -13.37
N ASN A 173 -4.38 -26.11 -12.73
CA ASN A 173 -4.52 -27.41 -12.07
C ASN A 173 -4.31 -27.40 -10.55
N VAL A 174 -3.89 -26.27 -9.97
CA VAL A 174 -3.51 -26.19 -8.55
C VAL A 174 -4.66 -26.53 -7.61
N ASN A 175 -5.90 -26.15 -7.95
CA ASN A 175 -7.08 -26.40 -7.13
C ASN A 175 -7.41 -27.90 -7.09
N ASP A 176 -7.45 -28.54 -8.26
CA ASP A 176 -7.71 -29.97 -8.38
C ASP A 176 -6.57 -30.78 -7.74
N ALA A 177 -5.32 -30.36 -7.98
CA ALA A 177 -4.16 -31.00 -7.36
C ALA A 177 -4.18 -30.90 -5.83
N LEU A 178 -4.63 -29.76 -5.29
CA LEU A 178 -4.77 -29.54 -3.84
C LEU A 178 -5.90 -30.40 -3.24
N GLU A 179 -7.06 -30.49 -3.93
CA GLU A 179 -8.17 -31.37 -3.52
C GLU A 179 -7.74 -32.84 -3.50
N LEU A 180 -7.07 -33.29 -4.54
CA LEU A 180 -6.53 -34.66 -4.62
C LEU A 180 -5.43 -34.92 -3.57
N ALA A 181 -4.57 -33.93 -3.33
CA ALA A 181 -3.51 -34.02 -2.32
C ALA A 181 -4.09 -34.16 -0.90
N ASP A 182 -5.14 -33.39 -0.59
CA ASP A 182 -5.85 -33.47 0.69
C ASP A 182 -6.55 -34.81 0.84
N ARG A 183 -7.32 -35.22 -0.18
CA ARG A 183 -8.08 -36.50 -0.18
C ARG A 183 -7.18 -37.72 -0.06
N PHE A 184 -6.03 -37.72 -0.75
CA PHE A 184 -5.08 -38.83 -0.73
C PHE A 184 -4.04 -38.69 0.37
N LEU A 185 -4.13 -37.70 1.25
CA LEU A 185 -3.21 -37.44 2.34
C LEU A 185 -1.76 -37.29 1.87
N LEU A 186 -1.56 -36.60 0.74
CA LEU A 186 -0.24 -36.36 0.15
C LEU A 186 0.34 -35.03 0.68
N GLY A 187 0.90 -35.05 1.88
CA GLY A 187 1.37 -33.84 2.57
C GLY A 187 2.40 -33.04 1.76
N GLN A 188 3.32 -33.72 1.05
CA GLN A 188 4.33 -33.05 0.23
C GLN A 188 3.73 -32.32 -0.98
N LEU A 189 2.78 -32.94 -1.68
CA LEU A 189 2.05 -32.31 -2.78
C LEU A 189 1.25 -31.11 -2.30
N LYS A 190 0.60 -31.27 -1.15
CA LYS A 190 -0.13 -30.18 -0.50
C LYS A 190 0.76 -28.97 -0.20
N SER A 191 2.00 -29.22 0.25
CA SER A 191 3.00 -28.16 0.46
C SER A 191 3.43 -27.50 -0.84
N PHE A 192 3.65 -28.26 -1.91
CA PHE A 192 4.00 -27.71 -3.23
C PHE A 192 2.89 -26.84 -3.82
N CYS A 193 1.64 -27.24 -3.68
CA CYS A 193 0.48 -26.41 -4.06
C CYS A 193 0.43 -25.13 -3.25
N ALA A 194 0.66 -25.19 -1.93
CA ALA A 194 0.69 -24.00 -1.07
C ALA A 194 1.82 -23.04 -1.45
N GLU A 195 3.05 -23.53 -1.69
CA GLU A 195 4.16 -22.71 -2.14
C GLU A 195 3.88 -22.03 -3.49
N PHE A 196 3.26 -22.77 -4.43
CA PHE A 196 2.86 -22.21 -5.72
C PHE A 196 1.84 -21.07 -5.53
N LEU A 197 0.83 -21.26 -4.67
CA LEU A 197 -0.18 -20.26 -4.39
C LEU A 197 0.40 -19.02 -3.70
N VAL A 198 1.35 -19.19 -2.76
CA VAL A 198 2.06 -18.05 -2.14
C VAL A 198 2.82 -17.23 -3.17
N LYS A 199 3.58 -17.89 -4.07
CA LYS A 199 4.38 -17.21 -5.12
C LYS A 199 3.51 -16.47 -6.15
N ASN A 200 2.29 -16.95 -6.38
CA ASN A 200 1.36 -16.38 -7.35
C ASN A 200 0.19 -15.62 -6.70
N LEU A 201 0.38 -15.14 -5.46
CA LEU A 201 -0.64 -14.38 -4.76
C LEU A 201 -0.77 -12.99 -5.35
N THR A 202 -1.97 -12.65 -5.84
CA THR A 202 -2.31 -11.39 -6.48
C THR A 202 -3.48 -10.72 -5.79
N LEU A 203 -3.77 -9.47 -6.15
CA LEU A 203 -4.93 -8.74 -5.64
C LEU A 203 -6.26 -9.45 -5.99
N SER A 204 -6.35 -10.02 -7.19
CA SER A 204 -7.56 -10.66 -7.69
C SER A 204 -7.81 -12.06 -7.12
N ASN A 205 -6.79 -12.77 -6.62
CA ASN A 205 -6.96 -14.13 -6.11
C ASN A 205 -6.80 -14.28 -4.59
N CYS A 206 -6.30 -13.25 -3.89
CA CYS A 206 -5.93 -13.37 -2.47
C CYS A 206 -7.09 -13.81 -1.57
N VAL A 207 -8.30 -13.36 -1.84
CA VAL A 207 -9.48 -13.73 -1.04
C VAL A 207 -9.89 -15.20 -1.30
N ALA A 208 -9.89 -15.63 -2.57
CA ALA A 208 -10.16 -17.02 -2.93
C ALA A 208 -9.09 -17.97 -2.36
N VAL A 209 -7.81 -17.59 -2.45
CA VAL A 209 -6.69 -18.35 -1.88
C VAL A 209 -6.79 -18.43 -0.35
N HIS A 210 -7.19 -17.34 0.33
CA HIS A 210 -7.43 -17.36 1.77
C HIS A 210 -8.52 -18.36 2.16
N SER A 211 -9.62 -18.39 1.42
CA SER A 211 -10.72 -19.33 1.64
C SER A 211 -10.28 -20.80 1.41
N LEU A 212 -9.52 -21.05 0.33
CA LEU A 212 -8.92 -22.37 0.05
C LEU A 212 -7.97 -22.80 1.16
N ALA A 213 -7.14 -21.87 1.64
CA ALA A 213 -6.18 -22.16 2.70
C ALA A 213 -6.88 -22.63 4.01
N HIS A 214 -7.98 -21.98 4.36
CA HIS A 214 -8.80 -22.41 5.50
C HIS A 214 -9.48 -23.77 5.25
N MET A 215 -10.03 -23.98 4.05
CA MET A 215 -10.68 -25.24 3.68
C MET A 215 -9.74 -26.44 3.83
N TYR A 216 -8.50 -26.28 3.41
CA TYR A 216 -7.50 -27.34 3.40
C TYR A 216 -6.51 -27.27 4.58
N SER A 217 -6.76 -26.45 5.61
CA SER A 217 -5.94 -26.31 6.82
C SER A 217 -4.46 -25.99 6.49
N LEU A 218 -4.24 -24.99 5.61
CA LEU A 218 -2.93 -24.50 5.19
C LEU A 218 -2.59 -23.18 5.92
N ASP A 219 -2.24 -23.28 7.20
CA ASP A 219 -2.10 -22.12 8.10
C ASP A 219 -1.13 -21.06 7.59
N GLN A 220 0.02 -21.44 7.03
CA GLN A 220 1.00 -20.51 6.48
C GLN A 220 0.44 -19.74 5.28
N LEU A 221 -0.23 -20.45 4.36
CA LEU A 221 -0.87 -19.84 3.20
C LEU A 221 -2.01 -18.88 3.63
N ALA A 222 -2.81 -19.28 4.61
CA ALA A 222 -3.88 -18.47 5.17
C ALA A 222 -3.33 -17.17 5.78
N GLN A 223 -2.22 -17.24 6.51
CA GLN A 223 -1.57 -16.07 7.11
C GLN A 223 -1.00 -15.10 6.04
N GLU A 224 -0.31 -15.60 5.01
CA GLU A 224 0.23 -14.75 3.95
C GLU A 224 -0.89 -14.12 3.09
N ALA A 225 -1.94 -14.88 2.80
CA ALA A 225 -3.13 -14.35 2.12
C ALA A 225 -3.83 -13.27 2.98
N ALA A 226 -4.05 -13.53 4.28
CA ALA A 226 -4.63 -12.56 5.20
C ALA A 226 -3.79 -11.28 5.31
N LYS A 227 -2.47 -11.40 5.37
CA LYS A 227 -1.56 -10.25 5.39
C LYS A 227 -1.67 -9.42 4.12
N THR A 228 -1.79 -10.06 2.96
CA THR A 228 -1.98 -9.39 1.67
C THR A 228 -3.34 -8.70 1.63
N ILE A 229 -4.40 -9.36 2.09
CA ILE A 229 -5.76 -8.79 2.17
C ILE A 229 -5.76 -7.56 3.09
N ARG A 230 -5.22 -7.67 4.32
CA ARG A 230 -5.15 -6.54 5.25
C ARG A 230 -4.45 -5.33 4.64
N LYS A 231 -3.30 -5.56 4.01
CA LYS A 231 -2.48 -4.48 3.42
C LYS A 231 -3.14 -3.79 2.22
N LYS A 232 -3.92 -4.53 1.42
CA LYS A 232 -4.49 -4.04 0.16
C LYS A 232 -6.00 -3.98 0.16
N PHE A 233 -6.63 -3.95 1.33
CA PHE A 233 -8.09 -4.03 1.46
C PHE A 233 -8.80 -2.86 0.75
N HIS A 234 -8.23 -1.65 0.80
CA HIS A 234 -8.72 -0.47 0.07
C HIS A 234 -8.81 -0.67 -1.45
N LEU A 235 -7.93 -1.52 -2.03
CA LEU A 235 -8.01 -1.89 -3.45
C LEU A 235 -8.99 -3.03 -3.70
N ILE A 236 -9.11 -3.96 -2.74
CA ILE A 236 -10.01 -5.12 -2.85
C ILE A 236 -11.47 -4.69 -2.88
N ILE A 237 -11.86 -3.68 -2.07
CA ILE A 237 -13.23 -3.16 -2.06
C ILE A 237 -13.67 -2.52 -3.38
N CYS A 238 -12.73 -2.16 -4.24
CA CYS A 238 -13.00 -1.62 -5.58
C CYS A 238 -13.21 -2.70 -6.65
N ASN A 239 -12.86 -3.97 -6.36
CA ASN A 239 -12.92 -5.07 -7.32
C ASN A 239 -14.27 -5.78 -7.31
N GLU A 240 -14.65 -6.37 -8.44
CA GLU A 240 -15.91 -7.13 -8.57
C GLU A 240 -15.93 -8.35 -7.64
N GLU A 241 -14.79 -8.96 -7.37
CA GLU A 241 -14.65 -10.12 -6.49
C GLU A 241 -15.09 -9.82 -5.04
N PHE A 242 -14.94 -8.57 -4.59
CA PHE A 242 -15.42 -8.16 -3.27
C PHE A 242 -16.93 -8.34 -3.14
N TYR A 243 -17.68 -8.01 -4.18
CA TYR A 243 -19.14 -8.10 -4.15
C TYR A 243 -19.68 -9.52 -4.24
N ALA A 244 -18.83 -10.47 -4.62
CA ALA A 244 -19.14 -11.90 -4.61
C ALA A 244 -18.82 -12.60 -3.28
N LEU A 245 -18.26 -11.86 -2.29
CA LEU A 245 -17.91 -12.44 -0.99
C LEU A 245 -19.15 -12.94 -0.23
N PRO A 246 -19.08 -14.12 0.40
CA PRO A 246 -20.12 -14.57 1.30
C PRO A 246 -20.11 -13.72 2.59
N PHE A 247 -21.30 -13.56 3.18
CA PHE A 247 -21.53 -12.75 4.36
C PHE A 247 -20.51 -12.98 5.50
N HIS A 248 -20.24 -14.24 5.84
CA HIS A 248 -19.36 -14.56 6.98
C HIS A 248 -17.94 -14.04 6.77
N LEU A 249 -17.39 -14.13 5.56
CA LEU A 249 -16.06 -13.58 5.24
C LEU A 249 -16.06 -12.05 5.26
N LEU A 250 -17.10 -11.44 4.71
CA LEU A 250 -17.23 -9.98 4.73
C LEU A 250 -17.34 -9.46 6.17
N ARG A 251 -18.14 -10.10 7.01
CA ARG A 251 -18.27 -9.78 8.44
C ARG A 251 -16.92 -9.89 9.16
N ASP A 252 -16.21 -10.98 8.94
CA ASP A 252 -14.94 -11.24 9.61
C ASP A 252 -13.88 -10.19 9.22
N TRP A 253 -13.83 -9.80 7.94
CA TRP A 253 -12.95 -8.72 7.48
C TRP A 253 -13.38 -7.34 8.00
N LEU A 254 -14.68 -7.04 8.04
CA LEU A 254 -15.16 -5.76 8.58
C LEU A 254 -14.93 -5.62 10.09
N SER A 255 -14.86 -6.71 10.82
CA SER A 255 -14.53 -6.71 12.26
C SER A 255 -13.03 -6.55 12.52
N ASP A 256 -12.17 -6.82 11.53
CA ASP A 256 -10.72 -6.69 11.66
C ASP A 256 -10.29 -5.21 11.64
N SER A 257 -9.64 -4.74 12.70
CA SER A 257 -9.13 -3.38 12.80
C SER A 257 -7.84 -3.14 12.01
N GLU A 258 -7.16 -4.20 11.58
CA GLU A 258 -5.88 -4.11 10.88
C GLU A 258 -6.03 -3.94 9.36
N ILE A 259 -7.25 -4.00 8.82
CA ILE A 259 -7.47 -3.75 7.38
C ILE A 259 -7.11 -2.32 7.04
N THR A 260 -6.40 -2.15 5.91
CA THR A 260 -6.06 -0.84 5.36
C THR A 260 -7.24 -0.33 4.55
N VAL A 261 -7.81 0.79 4.98
CA VAL A 261 -8.91 1.49 4.31
C VAL A 261 -8.58 2.97 4.22
N ASP A 262 -9.03 3.63 3.17
CA ASP A 262 -8.80 5.07 3.02
C ASP A 262 -9.79 5.87 3.87
N SER A 263 -11.04 5.42 3.94
CA SER A 263 -12.03 6.01 4.81
C SER A 263 -13.13 5.01 5.19
N GLU A 264 -13.81 5.24 6.32
CA GLU A 264 -15.00 4.48 6.68
C GLU A 264 -16.18 4.77 5.73
N GLN A 265 -16.16 5.91 5.02
CA GLN A 265 -17.16 6.26 4.02
C GLN A 265 -17.10 5.30 2.82
N GLU A 266 -15.91 5.05 2.28
CA GLU A 266 -15.71 4.11 1.18
C GLU A 266 -16.10 2.68 1.58
N LEU A 267 -15.79 2.30 2.83
CA LEU A 267 -16.17 1.00 3.35
C LEU A 267 -17.70 0.86 3.46
N TYR A 268 -18.39 1.91 3.90
CA TYR A 268 -19.84 1.98 3.92
C TYR A 268 -20.43 1.84 2.50
N GLU A 269 -19.90 2.59 1.54
CA GLU A 269 -20.34 2.53 0.14
C GLU A 269 -20.15 1.13 -0.45
N ALA A 270 -19.02 0.47 -0.14
CA ALA A 270 -18.77 -0.90 -0.55
C ALA A 270 -19.78 -1.89 0.05
N VAL A 271 -20.12 -1.75 1.33
CA VAL A 271 -21.15 -2.58 1.99
C VAL A 271 -22.53 -2.38 1.38
N VAL A 272 -22.94 -1.12 1.14
CA VAL A 272 -24.23 -0.81 0.50
C VAL A 272 -24.29 -1.41 -0.91
N LYS A 273 -23.22 -1.27 -1.67
CA LYS A 273 -23.13 -1.83 -3.03
C LYS A 273 -23.16 -3.35 -3.03
N TRP A 274 -22.53 -4.01 -2.02
CA TRP A 274 -22.59 -5.45 -1.83
C TRP A 274 -24.04 -5.92 -1.58
N VAL A 275 -24.80 -5.20 -0.76
CA VAL A 275 -26.23 -5.51 -0.53
C VAL A 275 -27.04 -5.32 -1.81
N HIS A 276 -26.83 -4.22 -2.54
CA HIS A 276 -27.60 -3.93 -3.76
C HIS A 276 -27.30 -4.90 -4.93
N GLN A 277 -26.18 -5.63 -4.92
CA GLN A 277 -25.92 -6.65 -5.93
C GLN A 277 -26.86 -7.85 -5.83
N ASN A 278 -27.22 -8.25 -4.62
CA ASN A 278 -28.18 -9.34 -4.40
C ASN A 278 -29.12 -9.02 -3.21
N PRO A 279 -30.09 -8.09 -3.38
CA PRO A 279 -30.91 -7.62 -2.27
C PRO A 279 -31.68 -8.74 -1.56
N LYS A 280 -32.17 -9.73 -2.32
CA LYS A 280 -32.97 -10.84 -1.77
C LYS A 280 -32.25 -11.66 -0.70
N ASP A 281 -30.95 -11.86 -0.90
CA ASP A 281 -30.12 -12.69 -0.02
C ASP A 281 -29.32 -11.87 0.99
N HIS A 282 -28.93 -10.62 0.63
CA HIS A 282 -27.98 -9.83 1.39
C HIS A 282 -28.64 -8.81 2.32
N GLU A 283 -29.84 -8.30 2.02
CA GLU A 283 -30.51 -7.26 2.83
C GLU A 283 -30.67 -7.65 4.30
N LYS A 284 -30.96 -8.92 4.59
CA LYS A 284 -31.08 -9.44 5.96
C LYS A 284 -29.81 -9.32 6.81
N TYR A 285 -28.64 -9.19 6.17
CA TYR A 285 -27.35 -9.08 6.84
C TYR A 285 -26.87 -7.62 7.00
N PHE A 286 -27.59 -6.68 6.38
CA PHE A 286 -27.15 -5.28 6.37
C PHE A 286 -26.98 -4.69 7.77
N GLU A 287 -27.93 -4.92 8.68
CA GLU A 287 -27.86 -4.38 10.05
C GLU A 287 -26.62 -4.89 10.80
N GLU A 288 -26.27 -6.18 10.66
CA GLU A 288 -25.09 -6.75 11.31
C GLU A 288 -23.80 -6.15 10.76
N LEU A 289 -23.68 -6.01 9.43
CA LEU A 289 -22.52 -5.38 8.80
C LEU A 289 -22.42 -3.89 9.14
N PHE A 290 -23.57 -3.18 9.18
CA PHE A 290 -23.60 -1.76 9.49
C PHE A 290 -23.13 -1.45 10.92
N ARG A 291 -23.36 -2.35 11.87
CA ARG A 291 -22.86 -2.25 13.26
C ARG A 291 -21.33 -2.35 13.35
N LEU A 292 -20.65 -2.91 12.35
CA LEU A 292 -19.19 -3.03 12.31
C LEU A 292 -18.51 -1.81 11.73
N LEU A 293 -19.28 -0.88 11.12
CA LEU A 293 -18.76 0.36 10.57
C LEU A 293 -18.54 1.40 11.67
N ARG A 294 -17.48 2.15 11.56
CA ARG A 294 -17.09 3.18 12.53
C ARG A 294 -17.73 4.53 12.19
N LEU A 295 -19.05 4.63 12.34
CA LEU A 295 -19.83 5.82 12.00
C LEU A 295 -19.29 7.12 12.62
N PRO A 296 -18.77 7.13 13.88
CA PRO A 296 -18.14 8.33 14.44
C PRO A 296 -16.86 8.80 13.71
N GLN A 297 -16.31 7.99 12.79
CA GLN A 297 -15.19 8.40 11.94
C GLN A 297 -15.63 9.06 10.62
N MET A 298 -16.92 9.03 10.30
CA MET A 298 -17.49 9.67 9.12
C MET A 298 -17.83 11.13 9.40
N ALA A 299 -17.71 11.99 8.39
CA ALA A 299 -18.09 13.42 8.53
C ALA A 299 -19.59 13.57 8.86
N PRO A 300 -19.99 14.47 9.78
CA PRO A 300 -21.39 14.71 10.13
C PRO A 300 -22.27 15.09 8.93
N THR A 301 -21.69 15.81 7.98
CA THR A 301 -22.37 16.19 6.73
C THR A 301 -22.67 14.96 5.86
N TYR A 302 -21.75 14.00 5.80
CA TYR A 302 -21.92 12.76 5.07
C TYR A 302 -22.97 11.86 5.75
N LEU A 303 -22.88 11.68 7.06
CA LEU A 303 -23.89 10.96 7.85
C LEU A 303 -25.31 11.51 7.61
N THR A 304 -25.47 12.84 7.58
CA THR A 304 -26.78 13.48 7.41
C THR A 304 -27.28 13.45 5.97
N ARG A 305 -26.39 13.67 4.98
CA ARG A 305 -26.80 13.86 3.58
C ARG A 305 -26.87 12.54 2.80
N VAL A 306 -26.06 11.57 3.16
CA VAL A 306 -25.91 10.28 2.44
C VAL A 306 -26.45 9.15 3.30
N VAL A 307 -25.78 8.81 4.41
CA VAL A 307 -26.08 7.60 5.20
C VAL A 307 -27.53 7.58 5.72
N LYS A 308 -27.99 8.70 6.27
CA LYS A 308 -29.36 8.82 6.84
C LYS A 308 -30.47 8.70 5.78
N LYS A 309 -30.17 8.99 4.51
CA LYS A 309 -31.13 8.94 3.41
C LYS A 309 -31.17 7.60 2.69
N GLU A 310 -30.20 6.74 2.96
CA GLU A 310 -30.16 5.38 2.37
C GLU A 310 -31.39 4.59 2.82
N PRO A 311 -32.16 3.99 1.90
CA PRO A 311 -33.37 3.22 2.27
C PRO A 311 -33.11 2.10 3.25
N LEU A 312 -31.96 1.41 3.15
CA LEU A 312 -31.54 0.35 4.07
C LEU A 312 -31.39 0.87 5.52
N VAL A 313 -30.92 2.10 5.68
CA VAL A 313 -30.77 2.76 6.98
C VAL A 313 -32.09 3.36 7.46
N ALA A 314 -32.81 4.05 6.57
CA ALA A 314 -34.06 4.72 6.91
C ALA A 314 -35.18 3.76 7.33
N ASN A 315 -35.19 2.55 6.77
CA ASN A 315 -36.18 1.52 7.08
C ASN A 315 -35.83 0.65 8.31
N SER A 316 -34.58 0.72 8.81
CA SER A 316 -34.15 0.00 10.03
C SER A 316 -34.05 0.98 11.20
N ALA A 317 -34.92 0.80 12.21
CA ALA A 317 -34.86 1.61 13.43
C ALA A 317 -33.50 1.51 14.14
N ALA A 318 -32.87 0.34 14.12
CA ALA A 318 -31.56 0.10 14.73
C ALA A 318 -30.44 0.85 13.98
N CYS A 319 -30.39 0.75 12.65
CA CYS A 319 -29.40 1.48 11.85
C CYS A 319 -29.59 3.00 11.97
N TYR A 320 -30.83 3.46 11.95
CA TYR A 320 -31.14 4.88 12.12
C TYR A 320 -30.68 5.42 13.47
N GLN A 321 -30.89 4.65 14.56
CA GLN A 321 -30.42 5.02 15.90
C GLN A 321 -28.90 5.11 15.96
N LEU A 322 -28.14 4.18 15.37
CA LEU A 322 -26.70 4.23 15.30
C LEU A 322 -26.18 5.50 14.60
N VAL A 323 -26.88 5.97 13.57
CA VAL A 323 -26.54 7.23 12.90
C VAL A 323 -26.80 8.44 13.82
N GLN A 324 -27.92 8.43 14.57
CA GLN A 324 -28.23 9.49 15.54
C GLN A 324 -27.17 9.53 16.66
N ASP A 325 -26.79 8.37 17.21
CA ASP A 325 -25.75 8.27 18.23
C ASP A 325 -24.40 8.83 17.74
N ALA A 326 -24.03 8.52 16.47
CA ALA A 326 -22.81 9.06 15.86
C ALA A 326 -22.90 10.59 15.66
N LEU A 327 -24.05 11.13 15.28
CA LEU A 327 -24.25 12.58 15.15
C LEU A 327 -24.24 13.28 16.52
N GLU A 328 -24.83 12.68 17.55
CA GLU A 328 -24.76 13.16 18.92
C GLU A 328 -23.31 13.17 19.44
N PHE A 329 -22.54 12.11 19.17
CA PHE A 329 -21.12 12.05 19.47
C PHE A 329 -20.37 13.26 18.87
N HIS A 330 -20.61 13.59 17.60
CA HIS A 330 -20.00 14.76 16.95
C HIS A 330 -20.47 16.11 17.53
N ALA A 331 -21.71 16.20 17.99
CA ALA A 331 -22.25 17.41 18.59
C ALA A 331 -21.61 17.68 19.98
N VAL A 332 -21.42 16.62 20.77
CA VAL A 332 -20.80 16.69 22.09
C VAL A 332 -19.29 16.85 21.99
N TYR A 333 -18.67 16.16 21.02
CA TYR A 333 -17.21 16.15 20.82
C TYR A 333 -16.83 16.63 19.42
N PRO A 334 -16.91 17.97 19.14
CA PRO A 334 -16.61 18.52 17.81
C PRO A 334 -15.20 18.27 17.31
N GLU A 335 -14.26 17.99 18.23
CA GLU A 335 -12.88 17.61 17.92
C GLU A 335 -12.72 16.07 17.86
N GLY A 336 -13.83 15.35 17.75
CA GLY A 336 -13.86 13.89 17.65
C GLY A 336 -13.41 13.16 18.93
N HIS A 337 -12.88 11.95 18.73
CA HIS A 337 -12.46 11.06 19.82
C HIS A 337 -11.36 11.63 20.76
N ARG A 338 -10.70 12.72 20.37
CA ARG A 338 -9.63 13.36 21.18
C ARG A 338 -10.07 13.82 22.54
N ARG A 339 -11.31 14.27 22.67
CA ARG A 339 -11.90 14.79 23.93
C ARG A 339 -12.90 13.86 24.55
N ALA A 340 -13.27 12.78 23.87
CA ALA A 340 -14.20 11.80 24.43
C ALA A 340 -13.51 11.06 25.58
N PRO A 341 -14.19 10.90 26.73
CA PRO A 341 -13.65 10.12 27.84
C PRO A 341 -13.37 8.68 27.41
N PRO A 342 -12.29 8.05 27.92
CA PRO A 342 -11.96 6.66 27.62
C PRO A 342 -13.11 5.69 27.90
N GLU A 343 -13.90 5.96 28.92
CA GLU A 343 -15.06 5.17 29.30
C GLU A 343 -16.16 5.19 28.24
N LEU A 344 -16.40 6.34 27.63
CA LEU A 344 -17.35 6.47 26.53
C LEU A 344 -16.83 5.79 25.25
N CYS A 345 -15.54 5.94 24.95
CA CYS A 345 -14.92 5.23 23.84
C CYS A 345 -15.00 3.71 24.02
N ALA A 346 -14.85 3.21 25.26
CA ALA A 346 -15.01 1.80 25.58
C ALA A 346 -16.47 1.32 25.44
N SER A 347 -17.46 2.15 25.79
CA SER A 347 -18.89 1.81 25.66
C SER A 347 -19.33 1.62 24.22
N TYR A 348 -18.70 2.33 23.27
CA TYR A 348 -18.88 2.13 21.82
C TYR A 348 -18.02 1.00 21.25
N GLY A 349 -17.39 0.15 22.11
CA GLY A 349 -16.61 -1.01 21.66
C GLY A 349 -15.41 -0.66 20.78
N GLY A 350 -14.82 0.54 20.94
CA GLY A 350 -13.68 1.00 20.15
C GLY A 350 -14.04 1.58 18.77
N LEU A 351 -15.33 1.62 18.39
CA LEU A 351 -15.78 2.16 17.09
C LEU A 351 -15.58 3.67 16.94
N THR A 352 -15.27 4.39 18.02
CA THR A 352 -14.92 5.81 18.00
C THR A 352 -13.49 6.09 17.55
N GLN A 353 -12.64 5.08 17.51
CA GLN A 353 -11.24 5.20 17.06
C GLN A 353 -11.12 4.82 15.57
N PRO A 354 -10.19 5.42 14.80
CA PRO A 354 -9.86 4.94 13.48
C PRO A 354 -9.40 3.48 13.51
N ARG A 355 -9.53 2.74 12.41
CA ARG A 355 -8.90 1.43 12.28
C ARG A 355 -7.39 1.58 12.34
N ASN A 356 -6.68 0.61 12.91
CA ASN A 356 -5.22 0.64 12.95
C ASN A 356 -4.60 0.69 11.56
N GLY A 357 -5.24 0.04 10.60
CA GLY A 357 -4.84 0.06 9.20
C GLY A 357 -5.37 1.26 8.40
N GLN A 358 -6.22 2.12 8.97
CA GLN A 358 -6.76 3.27 8.25
C GLN A 358 -5.66 4.26 7.88
N ASN A 359 -5.60 4.62 6.61
CA ASN A 359 -4.67 5.62 6.12
C ASN A 359 -5.13 7.03 6.54
N MET A 360 -4.22 7.76 7.14
CA MET A 360 -4.46 9.10 7.65
C MET A 360 -3.59 10.12 6.91
N ASP A 361 -4.17 11.28 6.64
CA ASP A 361 -3.45 12.36 5.95
C ASP A 361 -2.42 12.99 6.87
N VAL A 362 -1.18 13.03 6.40
CA VAL A 362 -0.03 13.63 7.08
C VAL A 362 0.75 14.51 6.12
N ILE A 363 1.11 15.71 6.53
CA ILE A 363 2.06 16.54 5.81
C ILE A 363 3.46 16.21 6.34
N MET A 364 4.21 15.44 5.57
CA MET A 364 5.58 15.02 5.89
C MET A 364 6.55 16.13 5.53
N VAL A 365 7.44 16.47 6.45
CA VAL A 365 8.53 17.44 6.27
C VAL A 365 9.85 16.72 6.47
N ILE A 366 10.72 16.79 5.47
CA ILE A 366 11.94 15.98 5.39
C ILE A 366 13.17 16.87 5.36
N GLY A 367 14.13 16.58 6.22
CA GLY A 367 15.44 17.19 6.22
C GLY A 367 15.42 18.70 6.45
N GLY A 368 16.29 19.42 5.73
CA GLY A 368 16.52 20.86 5.87
C GLY A 368 17.72 21.17 6.75
N VAL A 369 17.86 22.45 7.10
CA VAL A 369 18.96 22.98 7.90
C VAL A 369 18.42 23.59 9.17
N SER A 370 19.01 23.25 10.32
CA SER A 370 18.68 23.80 11.64
C SER A 370 19.25 25.21 11.84
N GLU A 371 18.84 25.89 12.91
CA GLU A 371 19.37 27.20 13.30
C GLU A 371 20.90 27.18 13.54
N GLY A 372 21.43 26.04 13.98
CA GLY A 372 22.89 25.83 14.13
C GLY A 372 23.65 25.57 12.83
N GLY A 373 22.97 25.54 11.69
CA GLY A 373 23.58 25.22 10.39
C GLY A 373 23.78 23.71 10.16
N GLU A 374 23.22 22.85 11.01
CA GLU A 374 23.32 21.41 10.89
C GLU A 374 22.28 20.87 9.89
N TYR A 375 22.71 19.94 9.06
CA TYR A 375 21.81 19.23 8.14
C TYR A 375 21.00 18.19 8.90
N LEU A 376 19.69 18.20 8.69
CA LEU A 376 18.76 17.34 9.40
C LEU A 376 18.47 16.07 8.59
N SER A 377 18.49 14.92 9.26
CA SER A 377 17.97 13.63 8.73
C SER A 377 16.57 13.33 9.25
N GLU A 378 16.05 14.21 10.11
CA GLU A 378 14.76 14.03 10.75
C GLU A 378 13.60 14.22 9.78
N CYS A 379 12.62 13.32 9.86
CA CYS A 379 11.33 13.44 9.25
C CYS A 379 10.29 13.71 10.32
N VAL A 380 9.53 14.78 10.15
CA VAL A 380 8.39 15.10 11.02
C VAL A 380 7.12 15.18 10.19
N GLY A 381 6.02 14.69 10.72
CA GLY A 381 4.73 14.70 10.08
C GLY A 381 3.74 15.57 10.83
N TYR A 382 3.04 16.47 10.12
CA TYR A 382 1.87 17.12 10.69
C TYR A 382 0.65 16.24 10.46
N PHE A 383 0.16 15.63 11.53
CA PHE A 383 -1.03 14.79 11.50
C PHE A 383 -2.28 15.68 11.48
N VAL A 384 -2.87 15.80 10.30
CA VAL A 384 -3.92 16.78 10.01
C VAL A 384 -5.15 16.56 10.87
N ALA A 385 -5.58 15.30 11.03
CA ALA A 385 -6.78 14.97 11.80
C ALA A 385 -6.65 15.33 13.29
N GLU A 386 -5.46 15.33 13.85
CA GLU A 386 -5.22 15.60 15.27
C GLU A 386 -4.51 16.92 15.56
N ASP A 387 -4.26 17.77 14.56
CA ASP A 387 -3.62 19.08 14.70
C ASP A 387 -2.34 19.03 15.54
N ARG A 388 -1.48 18.06 15.26
CA ARG A 388 -0.22 17.83 15.99
C ARG A 388 0.90 17.32 15.12
N TRP A 389 2.15 17.55 15.55
CA TRP A 389 3.32 16.95 14.93
C TRP A 389 3.59 15.56 15.51
N VAL A 390 4.09 14.66 14.65
CA VAL A 390 4.55 13.30 14.97
C VAL A 390 5.94 13.11 14.40
N TYR A 391 6.74 12.26 15.03
CA TYR A 391 8.00 11.83 14.46
C TYR A 391 7.78 10.67 13.52
N LEU A 392 8.42 10.75 12.36
CA LEU A 392 8.46 9.69 11.36
C LEU A 392 9.87 9.10 11.30
N PRO A 393 10.06 7.90 10.74
CA PRO A 393 11.39 7.33 10.58
C PRO A 393 12.33 8.29 9.87
N HIS A 394 13.56 8.41 10.36
CA HIS A 394 14.59 9.26 9.79
C HIS A 394 15.07 8.73 8.45
N ILE A 395 15.43 9.61 7.53
CA ILE A 395 16.20 9.24 6.34
C ILE A 395 17.61 8.81 6.76
N HIS A 396 18.24 7.93 6.00
CA HIS A 396 19.56 7.40 6.35
C HIS A 396 20.66 8.46 6.22
N ASN A 397 20.43 9.49 5.41
CA ASN A 397 21.45 10.50 5.09
C ASN A 397 20.94 11.91 5.36
N HIS A 398 21.87 12.81 5.68
CA HIS A 398 21.59 14.23 5.83
C HIS A 398 21.46 14.86 4.44
N LEU A 399 20.33 15.49 4.14
CA LEU A 399 20.05 16.02 2.81
C LEU A 399 19.78 17.53 2.85
N ASP A 400 20.46 18.26 1.97
CA ASP A 400 20.20 19.67 1.67
C ASP A 400 20.06 19.88 0.16
N GLY A 401 19.09 20.69 -0.27
CA GLY A 401 18.84 20.93 -1.69
C GLY A 401 18.32 19.70 -2.44
N HIS A 402 17.81 18.72 -1.71
CA HIS A 402 17.21 17.51 -2.28
C HIS A 402 15.89 17.81 -2.99
N ALA A 403 15.54 16.94 -3.92
CA ALA A 403 14.24 16.93 -4.57
C ALA A 403 13.35 15.83 -3.99
N ILE A 404 12.04 16.05 -4.00
CA ILE A 404 11.05 15.12 -3.45
C ILE A 404 9.91 14.94 -4.44
N THR A 405 9.36 13.73 -4.49
CA THR A 405 8.08 13.44 -5.16
C THR A 405 7.37 12.26 -4.50
N THR A 406 6.08 12.15 -4.74
CA THR A 406 5.24 11.07 -4.21
C THR A 406 4.62 10.28 -5.35
N THR A 407 4.53 8.97 -5.15
CA THR A 407 3.64 8.06 -5.89
C THR A 407 2.48 7.67 -4.98
N ALA A 408 1.59 6.82 -5.44
CA ALA A 408 0.47 6.34 -4.62
C ALA A 408 0.91 5.72 -3.28
N ASP A 409 2.01 4.95 -3.27
CA ASP A 409 2.46 4.16 -2.11
C ASP A 409 3.78 4.63 -1.51
N HIS A 410 4.52 5.51 -2.18
CA HIS A 410 5.90 5.84 -1.79
C HIS A 410 6.21 7.33 -1.91
N VAL A 411 7.16 7.78 -1.07
CA VAL A 411 7.85 9.06 -1.23
C VAL A 411 9.27 8.80 -1.69
N TYR A 412 9.73 9.55 -2.70
CA TYR A 412 11.11 9.48 -3.19
C TYR A 412 11.83 10.79 -2.89
N VAL A 413 13.01 10.67 -2.32
CA VAL A 413 13.90 11.79 -2.03
C VAL A 413 15.22 11.56 -2.73
N ALA A 414 15.71 12.54 -3.48
CA ALA A 414 16.88 12.34 -4.32
C ALA A 414 17.80 13.56 -4.37
N GLY A 415 19.10 13.29 -4.48
CA GLY A 415 20.16 14.27 -4.62
C GLY A 415 20.48 15.04 -3.35
N SER A 416 21.64 15.68 -3.29
CA SER A 416 22.06 16.52 -2.16
C SER A 416 23.16 17.47 -2.59
N MET A 417 23.27 18.62 -1.91
CA MET A 417 24.44 19.52 -2.03
C MET A 417 25.69 18.86 -1.46
N GLU A 418 25.56 17.93 -0.54
CA GLU A 418 26.69 17.20 0.03
C GLU A 418 27.25 16.21 -1.00
N PRO A 419 28.55 16.30 -1.37
CA PRO A 419 29.10 15.52 -2.49
C PRO A 419 29.00 14.01 -2.30
N GLY A 420 29.02 13.52 -1.06
CA GLY A 420 28.89 12.11 -0.71
C GLY A 420 27.52 11.54 -1.09
N PHE A 421 26.48 12.35 -1.00
CA PHE A 421 25.09 11.93 -1.14
C PHE A 421 24.39 12.47 -2.40
N ALA A 422 25.10 13.20 -3.26
CA ALA A 422 24.55 13.88 -4.43
C ALA A 422 23.92 12.94 -5.50
N LYS A 423 24.15 11.63 -5.43
CA LYS A 423 23.51 10.61 -6.29
C LYS A 423 22.48 9.77 -5.57
N MET A 424 22.35 9.88 -4.27
CA MET A 424 21.51 9.00 -3.49
C MET A 424 20.03 9.22 -3.78
N VAL A 425 19.29 8.12 -3.78
CA VAL A 425 17.84 8.11 -3.85
C VAL A 425 17.33 7.20 -2.74
N GLU A 426 16.51 7.76 -1.88
CA GLU A 426 15.83 7.02 -0.83
C GLU A 426 14.31 6.99 -1.09
N ARG A 427 13.71 5.87 -0.78
CA ARG A 427 12.28 5.62 -0.96
C ARG A 427 11.64 5.33 0.39
N TYR A 428 10.63 6.09 0.74
CA TYR A 428 9.79 5.82 1.92
C TYR A 428 8.56 5.04 1.52
N ASN A 429 8.34 3.90 2.17
CA ASN A 429 7.13 3.10 2.00
C ASN A 429 6.08 3.53 3.04
N MET A 430 4.98 4.14 2.59
CA MET A 430 3.94 4.67 3.46
C MET A 430 3.24 3.58 4.28
N SER A 431 3.01 2.41 3.70
CA SER A 431 2.33 1.29 4.37
C SER A 431 3.19 0.59 5.42
N LEU A 432 4.52 0.60 5.26
CA LEU A 432 5.49 -0.02 6.18
C LEU A 432 6.10 0.99 7.15
N ASN A 433 5.92 2.29 6.90
CA ASN A 433 6.54 3.37 7.64
C ASN A 433 8.07 3.20 7.76
N SER A 434 8.73 2.94 6.63
CA SER A 434 10.17 2.66 6.58
C SER A 434 10.82 3.24 5.33
N TRP A 435 12.12 3.57 5.44
CA TRP A 435 12.96 4.02 4.33
C TRP A 435 13.76 2.87 3.75
N ASP A 436 13.87 2.84 2.43
CA ASP A 436 14.72 1.94 1.66
C ASP A 436 15.60 2.76 0.71
N GLN A 437 16.81 2.29 0.45
CA GLN A 437 17.67 2.85 -0.59
C GLN A 437 17.37 2.15 -1.91
N VAL A 438 17.23 2.94 -2.99
CA VAL A 438 16.99 2.45 -4.35
C VAL A 438 18.14 2.89 -5.28
N SER A 439 18.08 2.51 -6.56
CA SER A 439 19.12 2.82 -7.54
C SER A 439 19.44 4.31 -7.62
N SER A 440 20.74 4.62 -7.61
CA SER A 440 21.26 5.99 -7.56
C SER A 440 21.07 6.75 -8.87
N LEU A 441 20.96 8.09 -8.78
CA LEU A 441 20.94 8.98 -9.93
C LEU A 441 22.15 8.76 -10.87
N VAL A 442 21.94 8.92 -12.17
CA VAL A 442 23.01 8.89 -13.17
C VAL A 442 24.02 10.00 -12.92
N THR A 443 23.53 11.22 -12.69
CA THR A 443 24.35 12.43 -12.50
C THR A 443 24.31 12.92 -11.05
N ARG A 444 25.47 13.35 -10.51
CA ARG A 444 25.53 14.01 -9.18
C ARG A 444 24.90 15.39 -9.27
N LYS A 445 23.80 15.61 -8.58
CA LYS A 445 23.06 16.87 -8.66
C LYS A 445 22.22 17.16 -7.42
N HIS A 446 21.91 18.43 -7.25
CA HIS A 446 20.97 18.97 -6.28
C HIS A 446 20.11 20.06 -6.89
N SER A 447 19.11 20.54 -6.21
CA SER A 447 18.21 21.61 -6.65
C SER A 447 17.63 21.34 -8.05
N PHE A 448 17.33 20.08 -8.34
CA PHE A 448 16.71 19.63 -9.58
C PHE A 448 15.22 19.38 -9.37
N GLY A 449 14.45 19.34 -10.45
CA GLY A 449 13.04 18.95 -10.41
C GLY A 449 12.90 17.44 -10.37
N LEU A 450 12.16 16.92 -9.39
CA LEU A 450 11.77 15.51 -9.31
C LEU A 450 10.25 15.43 -9.21
N MET A 451 9.61 14.72 -10.14
CA MET A 451 8.16 14.56 -10.14
C MET A 451 7.75 13.19 -10.67
N CYS A 452 6.54 12.80 -10.30
CA CYS A 452 5.89 11.60 -10.77
C CYS A 452 4.88 11.95 -11.87
N VAL A 453 4.89 11.16 -12.96
CA VAL A 453 3.89 11.19 -14.02
C VAL A 453 3.46 9.75 -14.25
N GLY A 454 2.21 9.43 -13.96
CA GLY A 454 1.80 8.04 -13.80
C GLY A 454 2.61 7.38 -12.67
N ASP A 455 3.22 6.24 -12.93
CA ASP A 455 4.08 5.54 -11.96
C ASP A 455 5.59 5.73 -12.25
N VAL A 456 5.96 6.70 -13.08
CA VAL A 456 7.33 6.93 -13.53
C VAL A 456 7.86 8.26 -12.97
N LEU A 457 9.09 8.28 -12.46
CA LEU A 457 9.70 9.50 -11.93
C LEU A 457 10.58 10.18 -12.98
N TYR A 458 10.45 11.48 -13.09
CA TYR A 458 11.25 12.34 -13.96
C TYR A 458 12.17 13.24 -13.14
N GLY A 459 13.47 13.17 -13.38
CA GLY A 459 14.49 14.03 -12.77
C GLY A 459 15.04 15.01 -13.80
N ILE A 460 14.79 16.32 -13.63
CA ILE A 460 15.07 17.34 -14.65
C ILE A 460 16.03 18.39 -14.13
N GLY A 461 17.10 18.66 -14.88
CA GLY A 461 18.06 19.73 -14.63
C GLY A 461 18.77 19.64 -13.28
N GLY A 462 18.90 20.77 -12.60
CA GLY A 462 19.66 20.92 -11.36
C GLY A 462 21.12 21.35 -11.64
N HIS A 463 21.94 21.34 -10.61
CA HIS A 463 23.36 21.65 -10.75
C HIS A 463 24.22 20.88 -9.74
N GLY A 464 25.50 20.75 -10.02
CA GLY A 464 26.54 20.29 -9.09
C GLY A 464 27.24 21.48 -8.45
N ASN A 465 28.07 21.23 -7.42
CA ASN A 465 28.76 22.30 -6.65
C ASN A 465 29.62 23.26 -7.48
N PHE A 466 30.11 22.80 -8.63
CA PHE A 466 30.98 23.59 -9.52
C PHE A 466 30.49 23.60 -10.97
N SER A 467 29.23 23.26 -11.20
CA SER A 467 28.63 23.18 -12.53
C SER A 467 27.75 24.40 -12.82
N PRO A 468 27.78 24.93 -14.06
CA PRO A 468 26.87 26.00 -14.47
C PRO A 468 25.39 25.56 -14.45
N GLY A 469 25.13 24.28 -14.28
CA GLY A 469 23.80 23.64 -14.32
C GLY A 469 23.70 22.58 -15.40
N PHE A 470 22.63 21.80 -15.38
CA PHE A 470 22.46 20.67 -16.27
C PHE A 470 21.25 20.86 -17.18
N LYS A 471 21.31 20.19 -18.34
CA LYS A 471 20.19 20.03 -19.28
C LYS A 471 19.59 18.64 -19.18
N ASP A 472 20.15 17.76 -18.36
CA ASP A 472 19.79 16.34 -18.31
C ASP A 472 18.34 16.14 -17.87
N VAL A 473 17.72 15.16 -18.52
CA VAL A 473 16.43 14.61 -18.17
C VAL A 473 16.64 13.12 -17.93
N SER A 474 16.27 12.65 -16.77
CA SER A 474 16.39 11.25 -16.39
C SER A 474 15.06 10.70 -15.95
N VAL A 475 14.80 9.44 -16.23
CA VAL A 475 13.58 8.72 -15.90
C VAL A 475 13.92 7.52 -15.04
N TYR A 476 13.19 7.35 -13.95
CA TYR A 476 13.27 6.19 -13.08
C TYR A 476 12.01 5.37 -13.20
N LYS A 477 12.18 4.07 -13.42
CA LYS A 477 11.11 3.09 -13.46
C LYS A 477 11.15 2.25 -12.18
N PRO A 478 10.21 2.42 -11.25
CA PRO A 478 10.22 1.72 -9.96
C PRO A 478 10.20 0.19 -10.07
N GLU A 479 9.52 -0.34 -11.10
CA GLU A 479 9.43 -1.79 -11.34
C GLU A 479 10.77 -2.43 -11.70
N LEU A 480 11.65 -1.67 -12.38
CA LEU A 480 12.96 -2.15 -12.84
C LEU A 480 14.10 -1.69 -11.92
N ASP A 481 13.82 -0.78 -10.99
CA ASP A 481 14.81 -0.09 -10.15
C ASP A 481 15.97 0.50 -10.97
N GLU A 482 15.65 1.20 -12.09
CA GLU A 482 16.65 1.68 -13.02
C GLU A 482 16.37 3.13 -13.46
N TRP A 483 17.47 3.93 -13.52
CA TRP A 483 17.49 5.27 -14.10
C TRP A 483 17.96 5.24 -15.55
N THR A 484 17.20 5.83 -16.46
CA THR A 484 17.58 6.01 -17.86
C THR A 484 17.60 7.48 -18.24
N SER A 485 18.52 7.88 -19.13
CA SER A 485 18.60 9.26 -19.64
C SER A 485 17.73 9.44 -20.86
N LEU A 486 17.03 10.58 -20.94
CA LEU A 486 16.25 11.01 -22.09
C LEU A 486 16.95 12.16 -22.83
N GLU A 487 16.29 12.67 -23.91
CA GLU A 487 16.73 13.86 -24.61
C GLU A 487 16.86 15.05 -23.64
N PRO A 488 17.98 15.78 -23.68
CA PRO A 488 18.22 16.89 -22.77
C PRO A 488 17.28 18.07 -23.04
N ALA A 489 17.05 18.88 -22.01
CA ALA A 489 16.34 20.14 -22.13
C ALA A 489 17.08 21.11 -23.06
N PRO A 490 16.38 21.99 -23.80
CA PRO A 490 17.02 22.93 -24.71
C PRO A 490 17.91 23.96 -24.00
N LYS A 491 17.58 24.31 -22.76
CA LYS A 491 18.33 25.28 -21.92
C LYS A 491 18.91 24.62 -20.67
N ILE A 492 19.97 25.23 -20.10
CA ILE A 492 20.49 24.86 -18.79
C ILE A 492 19.42 25.24 -17.73
N LEU A 493 19.09 24.31 -16.86
CA LEU A 493 18.05 24.48 -15.84
C LEU A 493 18.64 24.33 -14.45
N ARG A 494 18.72 25.42 -13.67
CA ARG A 494 19.18 25.47 -12.28
C ARG A 494 18.03 25.76 -11.34
N ASP A 495 18.15 25.37 -10.09
CA ASP A 495 17.16 25.64 -9.04
C ASP A 495 15.75 25.28 -9.48
N VAL A 496 15.61 24.09 -10.04
CA VAL A 496 14.43 23.63 -10.75
C VAL A 496 13.32 23.33 -9.77
N LYS A 497 12.16 23.89 -10.06
CA LYS A 497 10.87 23.44 -9.49
C LYS A 497 10.01 22.92 -10.62
N ALA A 498 9.39 21.79 -10.38
CA ALA A 498 8.60 21.15 -11.40
C ALA A 498 7.31 20.58 -10.83
N VAL A 499 6.32 20.46 -11.67
CA VAL A 499 4.98 19.96 -11.34
C VAL A 499 4.42 19.17 -12.53
N SER A 500 3.77 18.05 -12.25
CA SER A 500 3.05 17.26 -13.24
C SER A 500 1.60 17.69 -13.34
N VAL A 501 1.04 17.64 -14.56
CA VAL A 501 -0.31 18.05 -14.88
C VAL A 501 -0.93 17.03 -15.81
N GLU A 502 -2.16 16.59 -15.50
CA GLU A 502 -2.94 15.65 -16.31
C GLU A 502 -2.18 14.34 -16.63
N ASP A 503 -1.31 13.89 -15.68
CA ASP A 503 -0.45 12.72 -15.83
C ASP A 503 0.33 12.65 -17.16
N ARG A 504 0.58 13.80 -17.78
CA ARG A 504 1.25 13.92 -19.07
C ARG A 504 2.24 15.06 -19.13
N TYR A 505 1.85 16.25 -18.72
CA TYR A 505 2.65 17.46 -18.89
C TYR A 505 3.47 17.74 -17.65
N VAL A 506 4.76 18.06 -17.83
CA VAL A 506 5.66 18.49 -16.77
C VAL A 506 5.99 19.97 -16.98
N TYR A 507 5.48 20.81 -16.12
CA TYR A 507 5.85 22.23 -16.10
C TYR A 507 7.06 22.42 -15.21
N VAL A 508 8.07 23.09 -15.76
CA VAL A 508 9.37 23.32 -15.13
C VAL A 508 9.61 24.81 -15.06
N MET A 509 9.88 25.31 -13.85
CA MET A 509 10.41 26.65 -13.66
C MET A 509 11.83 26.54 -13.13
N ALA A 510 12.75 27.26 -13.75
CA ALA A 510 14.16 27.16 -13.46
C ALA A 510 14.88 28.48 -13.71
N ARG A 511 16.10 28.61 -13.19
CA ARG A 511 17.03 29.64 -13.56
C ARG A 511 17.92 29.14 -14.72
N THR A 512 18.16 30.00 -15.70
CA THR A 512 19.06 29.73 -16.82
C THR A 512 20.12 30.84 -16.93
N PRO A 513 21.38 30.53 -17.24
CA PRO A 513 22.38 31.56 -17.51
C PRO A 513 21.93 32.43 -18.68
N VAL A 514 22.16 33.74 -18.59
CA VAL A 514 21.94 34.70 -19.67
C VAL A 514 23.20 34.78 -20.51
N ASP A 515 23.09 34.51 -21.81
CA ASP A 515 24.19 34.71 -22.80
C ASP A 515 24.43 36.22 -23.05
N ILE A 516 25.01 36.92 -22.11
CA ILE A 516 25.42 38.30 -22.31
C ILE A 516 26.86 38.44 -21.81
N ASP A 517 27.71 38.93 -22.66
CA ASP A 517 29.16 38.97 -22.55
C ASP A 517 29.76 39.66 -21.29
N HIS A 518 28.99 40.14 -20.34
CA HIS A 518 29.54 40.89 -19.20
C HIS A 518 28.76 40.79 -17.86
N ASP A 519 27.82 39.90 -17.69
CA ASP A 519 27.17 39.80 -16.39
C ASP A 519 26.82 38.33 -16.05
N ASP A 520 27.24 37.84 -14.86
CA ASP A 520 26.91 36.51 -14.32
C ASP A 520 25.39 36.36 -13.99
N GLY A 521 24.57 37.02 -14.79
CA GLY A 521 23.12 37.10 -14.60
C GLY A 521 22.40 35.73 -14.87
N LEU A 522 21.47 35.38 -14.00
CA LEU A 522 20.54 34.26 -14.19
C LEU A 522 19.16 34.83 -14.53
N SER A 523 18.55 34.34 -15.60
CA SER A 523 17.15 34.64 -15.93
C SER A 523 16.22 33.47 -15.52
N THR A 524 14.94 33.75 -15.28
CA THR A 524 13.95 32.72 -15.01
C THR A 524 13.32 32.24 -16.32
N VAL A 525 13.26 30.96 -16.50
CA VAL A 525 12.60 30.31 -17.64
C VAL A 525 11.50 29.37 -17.14
N THR A 526 10.36 29.36 -17.85
CA THR A 526 9.30 28.39 -17.64
C THR A 526 9.16 27.56 -18.91
N MET A 527 9.18 26.25 -18.75
CA MET A 527 9.13 25.29 -19.84
C MET A 527 8.10 24.19 -19.53
N CYS A 528 7.49 23.67 -20.57
CA CYS A 528 6.62 22.50 -20.52
C CYS A 528 7.26 21.35 -21.28
N TYR A 529 7.31 20.19 -20.65
CA TYR A 529 7.73 18.92 -21.26
C TYR A 529 6.53 18.01 -21.40
N ASP A 530 6.26 17.54 -22.61
CA ASP A 530 5.23 16.54 -22.89
C ASP A 530 5.88 15.14 -22.83
N THR A 531 5.45 14.35 -21.87
CA THR A 531 6.02 13.02 -21.59
C THR A 531 5.67 11.97 -22.67
N GLU A 532 4.60 12.16 -23.45
CA GLU A 532 4.24 11.26 -24.54
C GLU A 532 5.01 11.57 -25.84
N SER A 533 5.08 12.85 -26.22
CA SER A 533 5.77 13.25 -27.45
C SER A 533 7.24 13.51 -27.27
N HIS A 534 7.74 13.52 -26.03
CA HIS A 534 9.12 13.88 -25.62
C HIS A 534 9.57 15.25 -26.13
N ARG A 535 8.67 16.24 -26.21
CA ARG A 535 8.94 17.57 -26.72
C ARG A 535 8.93 18.63 -25.63
N TRP A 536 9.85 19.58 -25.78
CA TRP A 536 9.92 20.76 -24.95
C TRP A 536 9.25 21.94 -25.64
N GLN A 537 8.50 22.73 -24.85
CA GLN A 537 7.93 24.00 -25.28
C GLN A 537 8.26 25.06 -24.21
N GLU A 538 8.74 26.22 -24.64
CA GLU A 538 8.91 27.37 -23.76
C GLU A 538 7.54 28.03 -23.54
N VAL A 539 7.15 28.13 -22.29
CA VAL A 539 5.97 28.88 -21.86
C VAL A 539 6.46 30.25 -21.43
N GLN A 540 5.77 31.29 -21.63
CA GLN A 540 6.12 32.70 -21.44
C GLN A 540 7.13 32.94 -20.28
N SER A 541 8.25 33.61 -20.55
CA SER A 541 9.26 33.98 -19.53
C SER A 541 8.71 34.99 -18.55
N LEU A 542 8.92 34.76 -17.26
CA LEU A 542 8.69 35.78 -16.23
C LEU A 542 9.76 36.87 -16.30
N PRO A 543 9.46 38.12 -15.91
CA PRO A 543 10.47 39.17 -15.86
C PRO A 543 11.62 38.80 -14.92
N LEU A 544 12.80 39.31 -15.24
CA LEU A 544 14.04 39.15 -14.45
C LEU A 544 13.76 39.34 -12.96
N MET A 545 14.07 38.31 -12.18
CA MET A 545 14.02 38.36 -10.73
C MET A 545 15.42 38.43 -10.17
N ASP A 546 15.62 39.19 -9.10
CA ASP A 546 16.90 39.36 -8.44
C ASP A 546 17.52 37.99 -8.04
N ASN A 547 18.84 37.91 -8.03
CA ASN A 547 19.63 36.67 -7.86
C ASN A 547 19.34 35.85 -6.56
N TYR A 548 18.54 36.38 -5.64
CA TYR A 548 18.26 35.78 -4.32
C TYR A 548 16.84 35.23 -4.15
N CYS A 549 16.05 35.09 -5.23
CA CYS A 549 14.70 34.58 -5.12
C CYS A 549 14.67 33.05 -5.01
N THR A 550 14.01 32.54 -3.99
CA THR A 550 13.66 31.11 -3.90
C THR A 550 12.28 30.88 -4.50
N PHE A 551 12.18 29.89 -5.39
CA PHE A 551 10.93 29.50 -6.02
C PHE A 551 10.34 28.31 -5.28
N GLN A 552 9.02 28.34 -5.13
CA GLN A 552 8.28 27.18 -4.64
C GLN A 552 6.99 27.04 -5.45
N MET A 553 6.67 25.82 -5.84
CA MET A 553 5.46 25.49 -6.59
C MET A 553 4.57 24.58 -5.75
N ALA A 554 3.30 24.91 -5.69
CA ALA A 554 2.27 24.04 -5.16
C ALA A 554 1.14 23.92 -6.19
N VAL A 555 0.58 22.73 -6.33
CA VAL A 555 -0.59 22.43 -7.18
C VAL A 555 -1.76 22.22 -6.27
N ALA A 556 -2.76 23.08 -6.39
CA ALA A 556 -4.08 22.85 -5.87
C ALA A 556 -4.99 22.54 -7.08
N SER A 557 -5.92 21.62 -6.96
CA SER A 557 -6.74 21.06 -8.05
C SER A 557 -7.27 22.11 -9.03
N THR A 558 -6.47 22.53 -10.02
CA THR A 558 -6.79 23.56 -11.04
C THR A 558 -7.37 24.90 -10.52
N PRO A 559 -6.66 26.01 -10.52
CA PRO A 559 -5.43 26.34 -11.24
C PRO A 559 -4.15 26.20 -10.42
N PHE A 560 -2.99 26.13 -11.10
CA PHE A 560 -1.67 26.07 -10.45
C PHE A 560 -1.31 27.39 -9.79
N TYR A 561 -0.83 27.33 -8.56
CA TYR A 561 -0.30 28.50 -7.88
C TYR A 561 1.22 28.40 -7.76
N HIS A 562 1.86 29.46 -8.15
CA HIS A 562 3.29 29.62 -7.98
C HIS A 562 3.55 30.85 -7.11
N THR A 563 4.25 30.67 -6.00
CA THR A 563 4.73 31.78 -5.19
C THR A 563 6.23 31.92 -5.36
N ALA A 564 6.68 33.04 -5.92
CA ALA A 564 8.07 33.46 -5.88
C ALA A 564 8.16 34.56 -4.82
N SER A 565 8.96 34.31 -3.77
CA SER A 565 9.24 35.33 -2.76
C SER A 565 10.58 35.98 -3.07
N CYS A 566 10.56 37.27 -3.31
CA CYS A 566 11.75 38.13 -3.37
C CYS A 566 11.73 39.08 -2.19
N CYS A 567 12.89 39.48 -1.70
CA CYS A 567 13.09 40.37 -0.54
C CYS A 567 12.26 41.68 -0.55
N SER A 568 11.68 42.04 -1.68
CA SER A 568 10.91 43.30 -1.83
C SER A 568 9.56 43.16 -2.55
N LYS A 569 9.29 42.02 -3.24
CA LYS A 569 8.02 41.88 -4.00
C LYS A 569 7.63 40.40 -4.12
N ASN A 570 6.39 40.07 -3.77
CA ASN A 570 5.79 38.79 -4.01
C ASN A 570 5.15 38.73 -5.39
N TYR A 571 5.58 37.82 -6.25
CA TYR A 571 4.96 37.56 -7.54
C TYR A 571 4.26 36.22 -7.49
N ASN A 572 3.02 36.21 -7.89
CA ASN A 572 2.19 35.02 -7.92
C ASN A 572 1.73 34.77 -9.35
N VAL A 573 1.89 33.56 -9.82
CA VAL A 573 1.58 33.16 -11.18
C VAL A 573 0.64 31.98 -11.15
N THR A 574 -0.47 32.08 -11.85
CA THR A 574 -1.47 31.02 -12.02
C THR A 574 -1.39 30.46 -13.43
N PHE A 575 -1.43 29.15 -13.57
CA PHE A 575 -1.55 28.46 -14.86
C PHE A 575 -2.99 27.99 -15.00
N GLU A 576 -3.70 28.45 -16.02
CA GLU A 576 -5.00 27.90 -16.40
C GLU A 576 -4.79 26.69 -17.32
N SER A 577 -5.58 25.63 -17.09
CA SER A 577 -5.49 24.32 -17.74
C SER A 577 -5.24 24.38 -19.26
N ALA A 578 -4.51 23.41 -19.78
CA ALA A 578 -4.29 22.95 -21.18
C ALA A 578 -4.28 23.96 -22.34
N GLN A 579 -4.73 25.19 -22.18
CA GLN A 579 -4.81 26.22 -23.24
C GLN A 579 -3.83 27.38 -23.07
N GLN A 580 -2.63 27.16 -22.55
CA GLN A 580 -1.46 28.05 -22.68
C GLN A 580 -1.65 29.52 -22.27
N LYS A 581 -2.61 29.85 -21.42
CA LYS A 581 -2.75 31.22 -20.89
C LYS A 581 -2.27 31.30 -19.45
N MET A 582 -1.14 31.96 -19.30
CA MET A 582 -0.63 32.38 -18.01
C MET A 582 -1.45 33.57 -17.49
N SER A 583 -2.21 33.39 -16.43
CA SER A 583 -2.90 34.48 -15.76
C SER A 583 -2.05 35.02 -14.59
N ARG A 584 -1.91 36.34 -14.46
CA ARG A 584 -1.20 36.98 -13.34
C ARG A 584 -2.04 37.10 -12.07
N ASN A 585 -3.24 36.56 -12.07
CA ASN A 585 -4.19 36.76 -10.98
C ASN A 585 -4.27 35.53 -10.11
N ILE A 586 -3.52 35.52 -9.01
CA ILE A 586 -3.97 34.74 -7.85
C ILE A 586 -5.29 35.39 -7.39
N PRO A 587 -6.26 34.61 -6.94
CA PRO A 587 -7.43 35.17 -6.31
C PRO A 587 -6.96 36.18 -5.25
N GLU A 588 -7.32 37.42 -5.44
CA GLU A 588 -6.97 38.56 -4.55
C GLU A 588 -7.28 38.21 -3.09
N GLU A 589 -8.21 37.27 -2.90
CA GLU A 589 -8.64 36.71 -1.62
C GLU A 589 -7.55 35.92 -0.89
N ILE A 590 -6.67 35.18 -1.60
CA ILE A 590 -5.57 34.42 -0.97
C ILE A 590 -4.48 35.40 -0.54
N LEU A 591 -4.15 36.38 -1.39
CA LEU A 591 -3.10 37.36 -1.13
C LEU A 591 -3.49 38.36 -0.03
N SER A 592 -4.72 38.90 -0.09
CA SER A 592 -5.21 39.84 0.89
C SER A 592 -5.43 39.25 2.28
N SER A 593 -5.56 37.94 2.35
CA SER A 593 -5.69 37.18 3.60
C SER A 593 -4.34 36.64 4.15
N LEU A 594 -3.22 36.82 3.42
CA LEU A 594 -1.91 36.34 3.85
C LEU A 594 -1.47 37.09 5.12
N PRO A 595 -1.09 36.38 6.18
CA PRO A 595 -0.54 37.04 7.37
C PRO A 595 0.75 37.81 7.03
N SER A 596 0.94 39.00 7.62
CA SER A 596 2.15 39.81 7.42
C SER A 596 3.43 39.03 7.77
N GLU A 597 3.33 38.11 8.68
CA GLU A 597 4.43 37.25 9.13
C GLU A 597 4.87 36.23 8.08
N VAL A 598 4.02 35.89 7.12
CA VAL A 598 4.34 34.96 6.01
C VAL A 598 5.01 35.68 4.86
N LEU A 599 4.80 37.01 4.77
CA LEU A 599 5.48 37.85 3.79
C LEU A 599 6.98 37.91 4.09
N GLY A 600 7.82 37.54 3.12
CA GLY A 600 9.28 37.56 3.26
C GLY A 600 9.89 36.33 3.94
N ILE A 601 9.15 35.21 4.09
CA ILE A 601 9.74 33.93 4.47
C ILE A 601 10.43 33.33 3.25
N GLU A 602 11.70 32.97 3.43
CA GLU A 602 12.50 32.27 2.43
C GLU A 602 12.79 30.83 2.88
N GLY A 603 12.94 29.91 1.93
CA GLY A 603 13.30 28.51 2.22
C GLY A 603 12.28 27.75 3.07
N ALA A 604 11.01 28.18 3.11
CA ALA A 604 9.94 27.42 3.71
C ALA A 604 9.61 26.18 2.86
N ALA A 605 9.18 25.11 3.50
CA ALA A 605 8.59 23.99 2.81
C ALA A 605 7.13 24.27 2.49
N ILE A 606 6.72 24.03 1.24
CA ILE A 606 5.33 24.21 0.79
C ILE A 606 4.79 22.88 0.29
N CYS A 607 3.55 22.59 0.68
CA CYS A 607 2.82 21.41 0.28
C CYS A 607 1.31 21.73 0.21
N HIS A 608 0.56 20.88 -0.48
CA HIS A 608 -0.90 20.98 -0.54
C HIS A 608 -1.56 19.68 -0.11
N LEU A 609 -2.78 19.77 0.35
CA LEU A 609 -3.69 18.67 0.61
C LEU A 609 -5.07 19.05 0.05
N GLY A 610 -5.44 18.46 -1.07
CA GLY A 610 -6.54 18.97 -1.87
C GLY A 610 -6.29 20.44 -2.25
N ASP A 611 -7.25 21.32 -1.95
CA ASP A 611 -7.14 22.76 -2.21
C ASP A 611 -6.47 23.56 -1.06
N ASP A 612 -6.17 22.91 0.06
CA ASP A 612 -5.50 23.54 1.20
C ASP A 612 -3.98 23.63 0.96
N ILE A 613 -3.39 24.78 1.35
CA ILE A 613 -1.96 25.04 1.19
C ILE A 613 -1.30 25.11 2.56
N PHE A 614 -0.15 24.47 2.70
CA PHE A 614 0.67 24.46 3.91
C PHE A 614 2.00 25.17 3.63
N ILE A 615 2.39 26.11 4.52
CA ILE A 615 3.69 26.79 4.51
C ILE A 615 4.35 26.52 5.86
N ILE A 616 5.55 25.93 5.83
CA ILE A 616 6.15 25.32 7.02
C ILE A 616 7.60 25.76 7.17
N GLY A 617 7.95 26.35 8.32
CA GLY A 617 9.31 26.78 8.65
C GLY A 617 9.85 27.86 7.76
N GLY A 618 11.12 27.77 7.36
CA GLY A 618 11.84 28.78 6.60
C GLY A 618 12.65 29.73 7.47
N TRP A 619 13.16 30.80 6.89
CA TRP A 619 13.84 31.88 7.59
C TRP A 619 13.37 33.23 7.07
N GLY A 620 13.45 34.27 7.88
CA GLY A 620 13.06 35.62 7.51
C GLY A 620 14.04 36.63 8.08
N ASN A 621 14.09 37.81 7.46
CA ASN A 621 14.86 38.90 7.99
C ASN A 621 14.12 39.49 9.20
N SER A 622 14.74 39.38 10.37
CA SER A 622 14.41 40.25 11.50
C SER A 622 15.03 41.63 11.23
N SER A 623 14.51 42.67 11.87
CA SER A 623 15.03 44.03 11.81
C SER A 623 16.51 44.18 12.28
N SER A 624 17.11 43.16 12.82
CA SER A 624 18.54 42.95 13.07
C SER A 624 19.07 42.05 11.96
N LEU A 625 20.16 42.37 11.33
CA LEU A 625 20.92 41.70 10.25
C LEU A 625 21.12 40.19 10.38
N GLU A 626 20.50 39.51 11.35
CA GLU A 626 20.58 38.07 11.59
C GLU A 626 19.40 37.32 11.01
N ARG A 627 19.67 36.23 10.30
CA ARG A 627 18.68 35.28 9.77
C ARG A 627 18.01 34.55 10.93
N GLN A 628 16.71 34.71 11.08
CA GLN A 628 15.93 34.01 12.10
C GLN A 628 15.24 32.79 11.48
N TYR A 629 15.62 31.59 11.93
CA TYR A 629 14.95 30.36 11.55
C TYR A 629 13.60 30.24 12.24
N ARG A 630 12.63 29.69 11.53
CA ARG A 630 11.22 29.68 11.97
C ARG A 630 10.73 28.27 12.32
N LYS A 631 9.88 28.22 13.36
CA LYS A 631 9.10 27.01 13.76
C LYS A 631 7.65 27.12 13.32
N GLU A 632 7.21 28.28 12.86
CA GLU A 632 5.83 28.53 12.51
C GLU A 632 5.44 27.73 11.27
N ALA A 633 4.21 27.21 11.31
CA ALA A 633 3.57 26.54 10.20
C ALA A 633 2.17 27.13 9.99
N TYR A 634 1.79 27.33 8.75
CA TYR A 634 0.53 27.95 8.38
C TYR A 634 -0.24 27.05 7.43
N ARG A 635 -1.58 27.03 7.57
CA ARG A 635 -2.50 26.37 6.64
C ARG A 635 -3.48 27.38 6.09
N TYR A 636 -3.57 27.46 4.77
CA TYR A 636 -4.69 28.08 4.08
C TYR A 636 -5.79 27.04 3.87
N CYS A 637 -6.96 27.26 4.45
CA CYS A 637 -8.13 26.43 4.22
C CYS A 637 -8.96 27.03 3.08
N ALA A 638 -9.02 26.33 1.95
CA ALA A 638 -9.70 26.80 0.75
C ALA A 638 -11.23 26.92 0.96
N GLU A 639 -11.85 25.98 1.67
CA GLU A 639 -13.28 26.03 1.99
C GLU A 639 -13.65 27.27 2.82
N ARG A 640 -12.80 27.59 3.82
CA ARG A 640 -13.00 28.71 4.74
C ARG A 640 -12.36 30.00 4.27
N LYS A 641 -11.57 29.95 3.19
CA LYS A 641 -10.81 31.06 2.59
C LYS A 641 -10.03 31.88 3.64
N ARG A 642 -9.29 31.16 4.50
CA ARG A 642 -8.50 31.76 5.58
C ARG A 642 -7.24 31.00 5.92
N TRP A 643 -6.24 31.76 6.38
CA TRP A 643 -5.03 31.20 6.97
C TRP A 643 -5.25 30.87 8.45
N THR A 644 -4.65 29.79 8.90
CA THR A 644 -4.62 29.37 10.31
C THR A 644 -3.18 29.05 10.70
N LEU A 645 -2.76 29.52 11.87
CA LEU A 645 -1.49 29.13 12.46
C LEU A 645 -1.63 27.73 13.03
N LEU A 646 -0.74 26.83 12.63
CA LEU A 646 -0.67 25.45 13.11
C LEU A 646 0.21 25.37 14.38
N PRO A 647 0.19 24.24 15.12
CA PRO A 647 1.20 23.96 16.12
C PRO A 647 2.62 24.13 15.52
N PRO A 648 3.58 24.69 16.28
CA PRO A 648 4.91 24.92 15.78
C PRO A 648 5.64 23.60 15.54
N LEU A 649 6.58 23.61 14.59
CA LEU A 649 7.54 22.53 14.39
C LEU A 649 8.28 22.20 15.70
N PRO A 650 8.67 20.95 15.91
CA PRO A 650 9.54 20.56 17.02
C PRO A 650 10.82 21.40 17.04
N GLU A 651 11.45 21.57 15.88
CA GLU A 651 12.67 22.36 15.70
C GLU A 651 12.55 23.32 14.51
N PRO A 652 13.18 24.52 14.58
CA PRO A 652 13.18 25.45 13.49
C PRO A 652 14.01 24.87 12.34
N ARG A 653 13.51 25.00 11.11
CA ARG A 653 14.22 24.51 9.93
C ARG A 653 13.91 25.31 8.68
N CYS A 654 14.89 25.39 7.79
CA CYS A 654 14.74 25.94 6.46
C CYS A 654 15.21 24.94 5.40
N ARG A 655 14.86 25.17 4.13
CA ARG A 655 15.19 24.34 2.98
C ARG A 655 14.74 22.87 3.13
N ALA A 656 13.83 22.58 4.04
CA ALA A 656 13.18 21.30 4.12
C ALA A 656 12.27 21.10 2.90
N ALA A 657 12.04 19.86 2.51
CA ALA A 657 11.00 19.51 1.56
C ALA A 657 9.74 19.02 2.29
N ALA A 658 8.57 19.29 1.70
CA ALA A 658 7.31 18.79 2.26
C ALA A 658 6.47 18.11 1.18
N CYS A 659 5.75 17.06 1.58
CA CYS A 659 4.79 16.37 0.74
C CYS A 659 3.60 15.86 1.56
N HIS A 660 2.50 15.63 0.88
CA HIS A 660 1.36 14.93 1.44
C HIS A 660 1.58 13.42 1.34
N VAL A 661 1.32 12.70 2.44
CA VAL A 661 1.41 11.24 2.52
C VAL A 661 0.22 10.69 3.29
N ARG A 662 -0.13 9.43 2.99
CA ARG A 662 -1.13 8.67 3.73
C ARG A 662 -0.46 7.57 4.54
N ILE A 663 -0.50 7.69 5.85
CA ILE A 663 0.18 6.77 6.78
C ILE A 663 -0.87 6.03 7.62
N PRO A 664 -0.77 4.70 7.78
CA PRO A 664 -1.67 3.94 8.65
C PRO A 664 -1.68 4.46 10.08
N TYR A 665 -2.87 4.61 10.67
CA TYR A 665 -3.08 5.18 11.99
C TYR A 665 -2.23 4.54 13.09
N ARG A 666 -1.96 3.23 13.01
CA ARG A 666 -1.10 2.49 13.95
C ARG A 666 0.29 3.10 14.17
N TYR A 667 0.83 3.79 13.16
CA TYR A 667 2.13 4.47 13.27
C TYR A 667 2.05 5.88 13.86
N LEU A 668 0.85 6.44 13.93
CA LEU A 668 0.59 7.80 14.40
C LEU A 668 0.04 7.83 15.83
N CYS A 669 -0.64 6.73 16.25
CA CYS A 669 -1.22 6.62 17.59
C CYS A 669 -0.12 6.45 18.66
N GLY A 670 -0.41 6.92 19.88
CA GLY A 670 0.48 6.75 21.04
C GLY A 670 1.69 7.67 21.10
N GLN A 671 1.98 8.47 20.09
CA GLN A 671 3.07 9.45 20.15
C GLN A 671 2.68 10.66 21.02
N ALA A 672 3.64 11.15 21.83
CA ALA A 672 3.42 12.32 22.67
C ALA A 672 3.06 13.56 21.83
N ARG A 673 2.13 14.38 22.34
CA ARG A 673 1.80 15.66 21.71
C ARG A 673 2.90 16.67 21.99
N TYR A 674 3.29 17.43 20.98
CA TYR A 674 4.08 18.64 21.17
C TYR A 674 3.17 19.75 21.71
N PRO A 675 3.39 20.26 22.92
CA PRO A 675 2.56 21.35 23.47
C PRO A 675 2.84 22.64 22.69
N MET A 676 1.78 23.32 22.28
CA MET A 676 1.90 24.66 21.68
C MET A 676 2.39 25.65 22.75
N PRO A 677 3.50 26.37 22.51
CA PRO A 677 3.96 27.41 23.43
C PRO A 677 2.88 28.49 23.64
N GLN A 678 2.75 28.99 24.88
CA GLN A 678 1.69 29.92 25.24
C GLN A 678 1.68 31.22 24.40
N ASN A 679 2.84 31.71 23.99
CA ASN A 679 2.97 32.88 23.11
C ASN A 679 2.37 32.62 21.72
N LEU A 680 2.60 31.44 21.14
CA LEU A 680 2.04 31.05 19.84
C LEU A 680 0.55 30.73 19.93
N ALA A 681 0.07 30.16 21.03
CA ALA A 681 -1.35 30.01 21.29
C ALA A 681 -2.07 31.36 21.30
N ARG A 682 -1.52 32.37 21.99
CA ARG A 682 -2.04 33.73 21.98
C ARG A 682 -1.99 34.39 20.61
N GLN A 683 -0.96 34.13 19.82
CA GLN A 683 -0.84 34.63 18.45
C GLN A 683 -1.89 33.99 17.53
N ARG A 684 -2.14 32.70 17.69
CA ARG A 684 -3.24 31.97 16.98
C ARG A 684 -4.60 32.60 17.28
N ASP A 685 -4.88 32.87 18.57
CA ASP A 685 -6.13 33.51 18.99
C ASP A 685 -6.27 34.92 18.43
N ARG A 686 -5.19 35.73 18.46
CA ARG A 686 -5.18 37.08 17.87
C ARG A 686 -5.44 37.04 16.37
N MET A 687 -4.81 36.14 15.65
CA MET A 687 -5.02 35.99 14.21
C MET A 687 -6.47 35.60 13.89
N GLN A 688 -7.07 34.70 14.65
CA GLN A 688 -8.49 34.37 14.50
C GLN A 688 -9.42 35.56 14.79
N GLN A 689 -9.14 36.37 15.82
CA GLN A 689 -9.89 37.57 16.13
C GLN A 689 -9.77 38.64 15.02
N MET A 690 -8.56 38.85 14.51
CA MET A 690 -8.33 39.79 13.39
C MET A 690 -9.09 39.37 12.13
N GLN A 691 -9.11 38.09 11.79
CA GLN A 691 -9.86 37.58 10.66
C GLN A 691 -11.38 37.70 10.85
N GLN A 692 -11.90 37.52 12.06
CA GLN A 692 -13.31 37.78 12.37
C GLN A 692 -13.66 39.27 12.23
N LEU A 693 -12.77 40.14 12.68
CA LEU A 693 -12.94 41.59 12.56
C LEU A 693 -12.97 42.01 11.08
N HIS A 694 -12.04 41.51 10.30
CA HIS A 694 -11.97 41.77 8.84
C HIS A 694 -13.25 41.32 8.12
N ARG A 695 -13.78 40.12 8.43
CA ARG A 695 -15.06 39.65 7.89
C ARG A 695 -16.23 40.58 8.24
N ARG A 696 -16.30 41.01 9.50
CA ARG A 696 -17.33 41.97 9.93
C ARG A 696 -17.24 43.29 9.16
N THR A 697 -16.02 43.81 8.96
CA THR A 697 -15.78 45.02 8.19
C THR A 697 -16.17 44.88 6.72
N LEU A 698 -15.87 43.75 6.09
CA LEU A 698 -16.30 43.46 4.72
C LEU A 698 -17.82 43.36 4.59
N THR A 699 -18.48 42.72 5.56
CA THR A 699 -19.95 42.62 5.60
C THR A 699 -20.58 43.99 5.74
N LEU A 700 -20.05 44.84 6.63
CA LEU A 700 -20.52 46.21 6.82
C LEU A 700 -20.27 47.06 5.57
N ARG A 701 -19.14 46.94 4.89
CA ARG A 701 -18.88 47.62 3.61
C ARG A 701 -19.86 47.20 2.54
N ARG A 702 -20.18 45.92 2.41
CA ARG A 702 -21.19 45.41 1.46
C ARG A 702 -22.59 45.91 1.78
N GLN A 703 -22.97 45.99 3.07
CA GLN A 703 -24.25 46.59 3.50
C GLN A 703 -24.33 48.07 3.24
N LEU A 704 -23.26 48.82 3.46
CA LEU A 704 -23.18 50.25 3.13
C LEU A 704 -23.25 50.51 1.62
N GLN A 705 -22.56 49.67 0.84
CA GLN A 705 -22.62 49.77 -0.63
C GLN A 705 -24.03 49.50 -1.18
N SER A 706 -24.70 48.46 -0.66
CA SER A 706 -26.09 48.17 -1.04
C SER A 706 -27.11 49.25 -0.59
N GLN A 707 -26.78 50.04 0.44
CA GLN A 707 -27.59 51.18 0.85
C GLN A 707 -27.33 52.48 0.04
N ILE A 708 -26.20 52.56 -0.66
CA ILE A 708 -25.84 53.68 -1.55
C ILE A 708 -26.38 53.44 -2.97
N GLU A 709 -26.59 52.18 -3.35
CA GLU A 709 -27.11 51.76 -4.66
C GLU A 709 -28.67 51.69 -4.68
N CYS A 710 -29.34 51.84 -3.53
CA CYS A 710 -30.79 52.08 -3.41
C CYS A 710 -31.09 53.57 -3.21
#